data_a1e62c599bbc1b1cd5fdf80067cbf71c
#
_entry.id   a1e62c599bbc1b1cd5fdf80067cbf71c
#
_cell.length_a   1.000
_cell.length_b   1.000
_cell.length_c   1.000
_cell.angle_alpha   90.00
_cell.angle_beta   90.00
_cell.angle_gamma   90.00
#
_symmetry.space_group_name_H-M   'P 1'
#
loop_
_entity.id
_entity.type
_entity.pdbx_description
1 polymer ?
#
loop_
_entity_poly.entity_id
_entity_poly.type
_entity_poly.pdbx_seq_one_letter_code
_entity_poly.pdbx_strand_id
1 'polypeptide(L)'
;MGISVKAFGTGGKRKKIFRDIYFSLEDVDGIGVLYTKTGEYSAILKIENPVQKYSANIDSYYEFTQLLTSLAQTLGEGYAIHKQDVFVRKQFKDETADNHEFLSNSYFKYFKGRPYTDSETYLIITQENKKSRLFSFDNKKWRDFMVKVRKVKDQLKDNGVDSVYLNGEKVRIYVDRFFSMNFKDKTVSMTNFKVDDETISMGDKRCKIYSIVDVDSINLPTIIRPYTNIEVNNTSMPVDLLSMIDSIPTAEVVIYNQMLFMPNQKRELSLLEKKKNRHASMPNPNNQIVVEDIKKVQDVIARENKQLVYCHFNLMVSIPIDEDMQKCTNHLENAFGRMGIHISKRAYNQLELFVNSFPGNCYGMSPDYDRFLTLSDAAACLMYKEHIQHSEDSPLKIFYTDRQGVPVAIDISGKEGKNKITDNSNFFCLGPSGSGKSFHMNSVVRQMWEQGTDIVMVDTGNSYEGLCEYVNGKYISYTEEHPITMNPFAIKREELNIEKIGFLKNLIMLIWKGTNGKITKTEDHLIEDVITEYYDEHFRTGRIKELSFNSFYEFSVKRIPEIVRDNKLDGIDLATYNYLLKDFYKGGNHDTTLNENLDTSLFDETFIVFEIDSIKDDPLLFPLVTLIIMDVFIQKMRIKKNRKVLVIEEAWKAIASPMMAEYIKYLYKTARKFWASVGVVTQEIQDIVGSPIVKEAIINNSDVVMLLDQSKFRERFDEIKAILGLTDVDCKKIFTINRLENKDGRSFFREVFIRRGSVSAVYGVEEPHECYMTYTTERAEKEALKLYKQELKCNHQHAIEAYCQDWERSGISKSLPFAQMVNQAGHVLNLKKKK
;
A
#
# COMPACT_ATOMS: atom_id res chain seq x y z
N MET A 1 45.93 -3.49 23.60
CA MET A 1 46.34 -3.82 22.26
C MET A 1 47.41 -4.85 22.27
N GLY A 2 47.11 -6.11 22.07
CA GLY A 2 48.08 -7.21 22.02
C GLY A 2 48.38 -7.55 20.56
N ILE A 3 49.42 -7.02 20.02
CA ILE A 3 49.95 -7.44 18.72
C ILE A 3 50.64 -8.82 18.92
N SER A 4 49.89 -9.87 18.53
CA SER A 4 50.51 -11.20 18.45
C SER A 4 51.26 -11.33 17.15
N VAL A 5 52.51 -10.97 17.15
CA VAL A 5 53.49 -11.35 16.11
C VAL A 5 53.78 -12.84 16.30
N LYS A 6 53.00 -13.73 15.63
CA LYS A 6 53.41 -15.13 15.49
C LYS A 6 54.49 -15.25 14.40
N ALA A 7 55.66 -15.58 14.88
CA ALA A 7 56.86 -15.83 14.13
C ALA A 7 56.69 -16.86 13.01
N PHE A 8 57.48 -16.68 11.94
CA PHE A 8 57.73 -17.60 10.86
C PHE A 8 58.05 -19.06 11.35
N GLY A 9 57.21 -19.94 10.97
CA GLY A 9 57.39 -21.37 11.24
C GLY A 9 56.66 -22.25 10.25
N THR A 10 57.47 -22.88 9.42
CA THR A 10 57.28 -24.17 8.70
C THR A 10 55.93 -24.48 8.06
N GLY A 11 55.90 -24.50 6.79
CA GLY A 11 55.26 -25.28 5.71
C GLY A 11 54.02 -26.10 5.94
N GLY A 12 53.04 -25.61 6.69
CA GLY A 12 51.68 -26.16 6.64
C GLY A 12 50.79 -25.23 5.83
N LYS A 13 50.13 -25.72 4.76
CA LYS A 13 49.11 -24.97 4.02
C LYS A 13 48.04 -24.48 5.02
N ARG A 14 48.15 -23.27 5.49
CA ARG A 14 47.13 -22.65 6.30
C ARG A 14 45.86 -22.55 5.44
N LYS A 15 44.78 -23.20 5.87
CA LYS A 15 43.44 -22.96 5.35
C LYS A 15 43.15 -21.46 5.53
N LYS A 16 43.07 -20.66 4.43
CA LYS A 16 42.63 -19.28 4.50
C LYS A 16 41.15 -19.29 4.89
N ILE A 17 40.82 -18.69 6.02
CA ILE A 17 39.44 -18.50 6.47
C ILE A 17 39.00 -17.17 5.87
N PHE A 18 37.82 -17.13 5.23
CA PHE A 18 37.27 -15.91 4.63
C PHE A 18 37.08 -14.78 5.64
N ARG A 19 36.88 -15.07 6.94
CA ARG A 19 36.89 -14.08 8.02
C ARG A 19 38.15 -13.23 8.08
N ASP A 20 39.24 -13.67 7.45
CA ASP A 20 40.48 -12.92 7.39
C ASP A 20 40.51 -11.90 6.23
N ILE A 21 39.41 -11.61 5.55
CA ILE A 21 39.38 -10.62 4.44
C ILE A 21 39.56 -9.20 4.97
N TYR A 22 39.06 -8.89 6.15
CA TYR A 22 39.31 -7.62 6.83
C TYR A 22 40.29 -7.80 8.01
N PHE A 23 40.99 -6.72 8.34
CA PHE A 23 41.99 -6.72 9.42
C PHE A 23 41.30 -6.61 10.80
N SER A 24 40.38 -5.66 10.96
CA SER A 24 39.61 -5.48 12.20
C SER A 24 38.24 -4.87 11.90
N LEU A 25 37.36 -5.01 12.88
CA LEU A 25 36.05 -4.36 12.93
C LEU A 25 35.94 -3.68 14.28
N GLU A 26 35.73 -2.38 14.28
CA GLU A 26 35.56 -1.55 15.47
C GLU A 26 34.18 -0.90 15.46
N ASP A 27 33.57 -0.78 16.62
CA ASP A 27 32.33 -0.02 16.81
C ASP A 27 32.68 1.36 17.39
N VAL A 28 32.36 2.41 16.65
CA VAL A 28 32.61 3.79 17.03
C VAL A 28 31.31 4.57 16.97
N ASP A 29 30.79 4.97 18.11
CA ASP A 29 29.52 5.70 18.22
C ASP A 29 28.34 4.96 17.55
N GLY A 30 28.28 3.64 17.61
CA GLY A 30 27.26 2.80 16.98
C GLY A 30 27.47 2.60 15.46
N ILE A 31 28.61 2.97 14.94
CA ILE A 31 29.02 2.75 13.53
C ILE A 31 30.06 1.65 13.51
N GLY A 32 29.73 0.53 12.88
CA GLY A 32 30.68 -0.55 12.63
C GLY A 32 31.62 -0.19 11.50
N VAL A 33 32.90 0.01 11.81
CA VAL A 33 33.91 0.35 10.81
C VAL A 33 34.79 -0.85 10.53
N LEU A 34 34.83 -1.21 9.25
CA LEU A 34 35.71 -2.27 8.73
C LEU A 34 37.05 -1.67 8.32
N TYR A 35 38.13 -2.31 8.77
CA TYR A 35 39.49 -2.04 8.31
C TYR A 35 39.93 -3.19 7.41
N THR A 36 40.25 -2.88 6.18
CA THR A 36 40.77 -3.90 5.25
C THR A 36 42.24 -4.19 5.52
N LYS A 37 42.76 -5.29 4.96
CA LYS A 37 44.21 -5.61 5.06
C LYS A 37 45.10 -4.64 4.31
N THR A 38 44.53 -3.93 3.35
CA THR A 38 45.20 -2.93 2.52
C THR A 38 45.08 -1.52 3.12
N GLY A 39 44.28 -1.38 4.22
CA GLY A 39 44.22 -0.18 5.05
C GLY A 39 43.09 0.76 4.71
N GLU A 40 42.12 0.35 3.87
CA GLU A 40 40.91 1.10 3.62
C GLU A 40 39.98 1.07 4.85
N TYR A 41 39.25 2.17 5.03
CA TYR A 41 38.18 2.27 6.04
C TYR A 41 36.84 2.15 5.34
N SER A 42 35.91 1.38 5.90
CA SER A 42 34.60 1.21 5.35
C SER A 42 33.51 1.24 6.41
N ALA A 43 32.42 1.94 6.14
CA ALA A 43 31.20 1.96 6.96
C ALA A 43 30.01 1.52 6.10
N ILE A 44 29.07 0.79 6.71
CA ILE A 44 27.89 0.23 6.05
C ILE A 44 26.64 0.88 6.62
N LEU A 45 25.78 1.42 5.74
CA LEU A 45 24.44 1.89 6.07
C LEU A 45 23.44 0.95 5.42
N LYS A 46 22.42 0.52 6.15
CA LYS A 46 21.21 -0.04 5.53
C LYS A 46 20.33 1.12 5.16
N ILE A 47 19.88 1.17 3.91
CA ILE A 47 18.99 2.22 3.38
C ILE A 47 17.76 1.59 2.77
N GLU A 48 16.70 2.38 2.62
CA GLU A 48 15.56 2.03 1.79
C GLU A 48 15.62 2.86 0.50
N ASN A 49 15.55 2.20 -0.67
CA ASN A 49 15.47 2.93 -1.93
C ASN A 49 14.18 3.75 -1.95
N PRO A 50 14.21 5.05 -2.27
CA PRO A 50 13.04 5.91 -2.14
C PRO A 50 11.97 5.67 -3.21
N VAL A 51 12.32 5.00 -4.31
CA VAL A 51 11.43 4.74 -5.44
C VAL A 51 10.78 3.37 -5.29
N GLN A 52 9.47 3.35 -5.09
CA GLN A 52 8.70 2.11 -5.02
C GLN A 52 8.40 1.58 -6.43
N LYS A 53 8.50 0.27 -6.62
CA LYS A 53 8.16 -0.39 -7.88
C LYS A 53 6.72 -0.09 -8.28
N TYR A 54 6.51 0.28 -9.54
CA TYR A 54 5.22 0.73 -10.08
C TYR A 54 4.69 2.04 -9.47
N SER A 55 5.57 2.90 -8.96
CA SER A 55 5.17 4.23 -8.46
C SER A 55 4.60 5.14 -9.54
N ALA A 56 4.91 4.88 -10.81
CA ALA A 56 4.57 5.70 -11.98
C ALA A 56 5.11 7.14 -11.94
N ASN A 57 5.91 7.50 -10.94
CA ASN A 57 6.48 8.83 -10.76
C ASN A 57 7.88 8.91 -11.35
N ILE A 58 8.02 9.50 -12.53
CA ILE A 58 9.29 9.66 -13.24
C ILE A 58 10.25 10.58 -12.48
N ASP A 59 9.74 11.61 -11.83
CA ASP A 59 10.58 12.60 -11.12
C ASP A 59 11.36 11.95 -9.98
N SER A 60 10.77 11.00 -9.27
CA SER A 60 11.42 10.27 -8.19
C SER A 60 12.67 9.49 -8.65
N TYR A 61 12.69 8.99 -9.90
CA TYR A 61 13.89 8.35 -10.44
C TYR A 61 15.03 9.35 -10.65
N TYR A 62 14.70 10.54 -11.15
CA TYR A 62 15.69 11.60 -11.35
C TYR A 62 16.18 12.18 -10.02
N GLU A 63 15.30 12.41 -9.07
CA GLU A 63 15.65 12.90 -7.72
C GLU A 63 16.65 11.95 -7.04
N PHE A 64 16.38 10.64 -7.09
CA PHE A 64 17.30 9.66 -6.51
C PHE A 64 18.64 9.59 -7.28
N THR A 65 18.62 9.75 -8.60
CA THR A 65 19.85 9.85 -9.40
C THR A 65 20.68 11.07 -9.01
N GLN A 66 20.03 12.22 -8.81
CA GLN A 66 20.68 13.45 -8.37
C GLN A 66 21.26 13.31 -6.96
N LEU A 67 20.52 12.65 -6.05
CA LEU A 67 21.04 12.37 -4.72
C LEU A 67 22.32 11.53 -4.78
N LEU A 68 22.34 10.42 -5.52
CA LEU A 68 23.52 9.57 -5.65
C LEU A 68 24.71 10.33 -6.23
N THR A 69 24.47 11.19 -7.22
CA THR A 69 25.49 12.06 -7.80
C THR A 69 26.04 13.08 -6.77
N SER A 70 25.13 13.66 -5.96
CA SER A 70 25.50 14.60 -4.90
C SER A 70 26.33 13.93 -3.78
N LEU A 71 26.00 12.66 -3.44
CA LEU A 71 26.81 11.88 -2.49
C LEU A 71 28.23 11.67 -3.01
N ALA A 72 28.38 11.34 -4.31
CA ALA A 72 29.70 11.21 -4.94
C ALA A 72 30.50 12.51 -4.89
N GLN A 73 29.86 13.66 -5.13
CA GLN A 73 30.47 14.98 -5.01
C GLN A 73 30.91 15.31 -3.57
N THR A 74 30.08 14.98 -2.59
CA THR A 74 30.38 15.21 -1.17
C THR A 74 31.56 14.39 -0.68
N LEU A 75 31.66 13.15 -1.11
CA LEU A 75 32.78 12.28 -0.76
C LEU A 75 34.08 12.69 -1.46
N GLY A 76 34.01 12.95 -2.75
CA GLY A 76 35.15 13.43 -3.56
C GLY A 76 36.28 12.43 -3.72
N GLU A 77 37.46 12.92 -4.15
CA GLU A 77 38.63 12.11 -4.48
C GLU A 77 39.06 11.16 -3.36
N GLY A 78 39.38 9.92 -3.74
CA GLY A 78 39.88 8.91 -2.82
C GLY A 78 38.80 8.19 -2.02
N TYR A 79 37.56 8.34 -2.41
CA TYR A 79 36.42 7.59 -1.86
C TYR A 79 35.79 6.74 -2.92
N ALA A 80 35.11 5.67 -2.45
CA ALA A 80 34.19 4.85 -3.26
C ALA A 80 32.86 4.73 -2.58
N ILE A 81 31.81 4.78 -3.38
CA ILE A 81 30.45 4.36 -3.01
C ILE A 81 30.25 2.95 -3.57
N HIS A 82 29.86 2.04 -2.71
CA HIS A 82 29.43 0.70 -3.12
C HIS A 82 28.02 0.48 -2.64
N LYS A 83 27.04 0.52 -3.54
CA LYS A 83 25.66 0.19 -3.24
C LYS A 83 25.40 -1.28 -3.57
N GLN A 84 24.71 -1.97 -2.69
CA GLN A 84 24.32 -3.36 -2.87
C GLN A 84 22.82 -3.49 -2.69
N ASP A 85 22.13 -3.92 -3.73
CA ASP A 85 20.72 -4.35 -3.63
C ASP A 85 20.69 -5.87 -3.55
N VAL A 86 20.19 -6.37 -2.43
CA VAL A 86 20.12 -7.82 -2.12
C VAL A 86 18.68 -8.27 -2.28
N PHE A 87 18.42 -9.13 -3.25
CA PHE A 87 17.12 -9.74 -3.50
C PHE A 87 17.12 -11.16 -2.96
N VAL A 88 16.10 -11.49 -2.16
CA VAL A 88 16.03 -12.77 -1.46
C VAL A 88 14.68 -13.43 -1.74
N ARG A 89 14.68 -14.61 -2.32
CA ARG A 89 13.46 -15.38 -2.51
C ARG A 89 13.05 -16.02 -1.20
N LYS A 90 11.92 -15.56 -0.66
CA LYS A 90 11.33 -16.03 0.60
C LYS A 90 10.00 -16.74 0.34
N GLN A 91 9.53 -17.43 1.36
CA GLN A 91 8.18 -17.96 1.40
C GLN A 91 7.41 -17.21 2.48
N PHE A 92 6.17 -16.83 2.17
CA PHE A 92 5.33 -16.16 3.13
C PHE A 92 5.09 -17.02 4.37
N LYS A 93 5.30 -16.42 5.53
CA LYS A 93 5.03 -17.01 6.84
C LYS A 93 4.22 -16.01 7.64
N ASP A 94 3.16 -16.48 8.25
CA ASP A 94 2.42 -15.67 9.22
C ASP A 94 3.26 -15.55 10.50
N GLU A 95 3.63 -14.34 10.86
CA GLU A 95 4.40 -14.05 12.08
C GLU A 95 3.48 -13.78 13.29
N THR A 96 2.14 -13.65 13.07
CA THR A 96 1.17 -13.25 14.10
C THR A 96 0.35 -14.43 14.65
N ALA A 97 0.79 -15.64 14.46
CA ALA A 97 0.10 -16.93 14.37
C ALA A 97 -0.78 -17.41 15.54
N ASP A 98 -0.95 -16.72 16.66
CA ASP A 98 -1.53 -17.42 17.83
C ASP A 98 -2.97 -17.04 18.22
N ASN A 99 -3.63 -16.07 17.61
CA ASN A 99 -5.02 -15.69 17.99
C ASN A 99 -5.84 -15.03 16.85
N HIS A 100 -5.91 -15.67 15.70
CA HIS A 100 -6.77 -15.17 14.62
C HIS A 100 -8.19 -15.73 14.71
N GLU A 101 -9.17 -14.90 14.32
CA GLU A 101 -10.51 -15.36 13.99
C GLU A 101 -10.48 -16.35 12.79
N PHE A 102 -11.52 -17.15 12.63
CA PHE A 102 -11.57 -18.22 11.63
C PHE A 102 -11.22 -17.77 10.20
N LEU A 103 -11.81 -16.66 9.74
CA LEU A 103 -11.56 -16.17 8.38
C LEU A 103 -10.14 -15.63 8.21
N SER A 104 -9.58 -14.98 9.21
CA SER A 104 -8.16 -14.58 9.19
C SER A 104 -7.22 -15.78 9.21
N ASN A 105 -7.53 -16.82 9.99
CA ASN A 105 -6.77 -18.07 9.95
C ASN A 105 -6.78 -18.71 8.54
N SER A 106 -7.95 -18.78 7.88
CA SER A 106 -8.07 -19.25 6.50
C SER A 106 -7.25 -18.40 5.54
N TYR A 107 -7.29 -17.07 5.70
CA TYR A 107 -6.53 -16.12 4.90
C TYR A 107 -5.02 -16.39 4.98
N PHE A 108 -4.44 -16.40 6.16
CA PHE A 108 -3.01 -16.64 6.33
C PHE A 108 -2.58 -18.05 5.94
N LYS A 109 -3.41 -19.05 6.18
CA LYS A 109 -3.18 -20.42 5.73
C LYS A 109 -3.12 -20.54 4.21
N TYR A 110 -3.98 -19.80 3.50
CA TYR A 110 -4.01 -19.75 2.04
C TYR A 110 -2.71 -19.20 1.45
N PHE A 111 -2.14 -18.17 2.09
CA PHE A 111 -0.88 -17.57 1.62
C PHE A 111 0.37 -18.27 2.11
N LYS A 112 0.29 -19.16 3.10
CA LYS A 112 1.43 -19.83 3.69
C LYS A 112 2.24 -20.61 2.64
N GLY A 113 3.55 -20.32 2.60
CA GLY A 113 4.47 -20.96 1.65
C GLY A 113 4.50 -20.32 0.26
N ARG A 114 3.70 -19.28 -0.01
CA ARG A 114 3.74 -18.56 -1.29
C ARG A 114 5.09 -17.88 -1.48
N PRO A 115 5.78 -18.11 -2.62
CA PRO A 115 7.07 -17.51 -2.86
C PRO A 115 6.95 -16.03 -3.21
N TYR A 116 7.88 -15.23 -2.73
CA TYR A 116 8.04 -13.82 -3.08
C TYR A 116 9.50 -13.41 -3.02
N THR A 117 9.84 -12.29 -3.65
CA THR A 117 11.15 -11.66 -3.54
C THR A 117 11.08 -10.51 -2.54
N ASP A 118 11.97 -10.53 -1.57
CA ASP A 118 12.21 -9.43 -0.64
C ASP A 118 13.50 -8.72 -1.00
N SER A 119 13.65 -7.45 -0.65
CA SER A 119 14.83 -6.66 -0.97
C SER A 119 15.39 -5.93 0.24
N GLU A 120 16.73 -5.92 0.33
CA GLU A 120 17.47 -5.12 1.30
C GLU A 120 18.55 -4.34 0.56
N THR A 121 18.72 -3.05 0.89
CA THR A 121 19.73 -2.21 0.25
C THR A 121 20.78 -1.74 1.26
N TYR A 122 22.04 -1.88 0.88
CA TYR A 122 23.18 -1.44 1.67
C TYR A 122 24.00 -0.41 0.89
N LEU A 123 24.37 0.67 1.56
CA LEU A 123 25.27 1.70 1.05
C LEU A 123 26.58 1.65 1.82
N ILE A 124 27.65 1.31 1.15
CA ILE A 124 28.98 1.18 1.73
C ILE A 124 29.82 2.35 1.28
N ILE A 125 30.43 3.04 2.22
CA ILE A 125 31.34 4.14 1.97
C ILE A 125 32.74 3.64 2.30
N THR A 126 33.63 3.69 1.32
CA THR A 126 35.02 3.23 1.48
C THR A 126 35.98 4.35 1.18
N GLN A 127 36.94 4.61 2.06
CA GLN A 127 38.04 5.53 1.84
C GLN A 127 39.28 4.77 1.35
N GLU A 128 39.83 5.15 0.21
CA GLU A 128 41.04 4.57 -0.35
C GLU A 128 42.25 4.82 0.54
N ASN A 129 43.07 3.79 0.71
CA ASN A 129 44.41 3.99 1.27
C ASN A 129 45.46 3.67 0.21
N LYS A 130 46.43 4.59 0.04
CA LYS A 130 47.56 4.34 -0.86
C LYS A 130 48.34 3.14 -0.35
N LYS A 131 48.47 2.10 -1.19
CA LYS A 131 49.21 0.88 -0.86
C LYS A 131 50.59 1.23 -0.31
N SER A 132 50.79 1.12 0.98
CA SER A 132 52.05 1.17 1.69
C SER A 132 52.44 -0.24 2.12
N ARG A 133 53.74 -0.54 2.14
CA ARG A 133 54.25 -1.84 2.63
C ARG A 133 53.97 -2.05 4.12
N LEU A 134 53.71 -0.97 4.86
CA LEU A 134 53.40 -0.96 6.27
C LEU A 134 52.12 -0.17 6.49
N PHE A 135 51.16 -0.80 7.15
CA PHE A 135 49.95 -0.13 7.62
C PHE A 135 50.32 0.87 8.71
N SER A 136 50.01 2.15 8.53
CA SER A 136 50.09 3.17 9.56
C SER A 136 48.70 3.81 9.71
N PHE A 137 48.20 3.87 10.95
CA PHE A 137 46.98 4.55 11.25
C PHE A 137 47.16 6.06 11.10
N ASP A 138 46.37 6.71 10.25
CA ASP A 138 46.35 8.14 10.05
C ASP A 138 45.09 8.74 10.70
N ASN A 139 45.28 9.40 11.83
CA ASN A 139 44.23 10.01 12.65
C ASN A 139 43.49 11.14 11.88
N LYS A 140 44.15 11.85 10.97
CA LYS A 140 43.53 12.91 10.17
C LYS A 140 42.59 12.32 9.14
N LYS A 141 43.02 11.30 8.41
CA LYS A 141 42.20 10.56 7.45
C LYS A 141 40.99 9.89 8.16
N TRP A 142 41.25 9.31 9.31
CA TRP A 142 40.19 8.72 10.13
C TRP A 142 39.10 9.72 10.50
N ARG A 143 39.48 10.90 10.98
CA ARG A 143 38.51 11.95 11.34
C ARG A 143 37.75 12.43 10.10
N ASP A 144 38.43 12.65 8.96
CA ASP A 144 37.79 13.05 7.71
C ASP A 144 36.78 11.99 7.24
N PHE A 145 37.15 10.72 7.30
CA PHE A 145 36.25 9.61 7.00
C PHE A 145 34.98 9.64 7.84
N MET A 146 35.10 9.73 9.18
CA MET A 146 33.95 9.76 10.06
C MET A 146 33.05 10.97 9.83
N VAL A 147 33.61 12.14 9.56
CA VAL A 147 32.85 13.35 9.21
C VAL A 147 32.06 13.13 7.91
N LYS A 148 32.67 12.56 6.89
CA LYS A 148 32.02 12.32 5.59
C LYS A 148 30.92 11.25 5.69
N VAL A 149 31.14 10.19 6.44
CA VAL A 149 30.12 9.16 6.69
C VAL A 149 28.88 9.74 7.36
N ARG A 150 29.06 10.62 8.37
CA ARG A 150 27.95 11.32 9.01
C ARG A 150 27.24 12.27 8.05
N LYS A 151 27.98 13.03 7.27
CA LYS A 151 27.44 13.95 6.27
C LYS A 151 26.59 13.23 5.20
N VAL A 152 27.01 12.03 4.76
CA VAL A 152 26.22 11.20 3.84
C VAL A 152 24.90 10.82 4.46
N LYS A 153 24.87 10.40 5.73
CA LYS A 153 23.63 10.07 6.43
C LYS A 153 22.69 11.28 6.54
N ASP A 154 23.24 12.46 6.86
CA ASP A 154 22.45 13.68 6.94
C ASP A 154 21.84 14.03 5.58
N GLN A 155 22.62 13.94 4.49
CA GLN A 155 22.11 14.15 3.13
C GLN A 155 21.01 13.14 2.74
N LEU A 156 21.15 11.86 3.10
CA LEU A 156 20.09 10.86 2.89
C LEU A 156 18.81 11.26 3.61
N LYS A 157 18.91 11.64 4.88
CA LYS A 157 17.78 12.09 5.71
C LYS A 157 17.10 13.34 5.13
N ASP A 158 17.89 14.34 4.71
CA ASP A 158 17.36 15.59 4.15
C ASP A 158 16.61 15.37 2.83
N ASN A 159 16.91 14.28 2.13
CA ASN A 159 16.21 13.85 0.90
C ASN A 159 15.17 12.74 1.16
N GLY A 160 14.76 12.54 2.42
CA GLY A 160 13.69 11.60 2.76
C GLY A 160 14.07 10.12 2.64
N VAL A 161 15.36 9.78 2.57
CA VAL A 161 15.83 8.39 2.52
C VAL A 161 16.17 7.91 3.92
N ASP A 162 15.38 6.94 4.39
CA ASP A 162 15.63 6.29 5.67
C ASP A 162 16.95 5.51 5.64
N SER A 163 17.79 5.73 6.65
CA SER A 163 19.10 5.09 6.73
C SER A 163 19.51 4.78 8.17
N VAL A 164 20.11 3.61 8.37
CA VAL A 164 20.59 3.14 9.66
C VAL A 164 22.01 2.61 9.53
N TYR A 165 22.93 3.07 10.39
CA TYR A 165 24.27 2.47 10.45
C TYR A 165 24.20 1.01 10.94
N LEU A 166 25.00 0.15 10.33
CA LEU A 166 25.28 -1.14 10.91
C LEU A 166 26.34 -0.96 12.00
N ASN A 167 25.99 -1.34 13.24
CA ASN A 167 26.96 -1.44 14.31
C ASN A 167 27.84 -2.70 14.16
N GLY A 168 28.85 -2.85 14.99
CA GLY A 168 29.78 -3.97 14.86
C GLY A 168 29.14 -5.35 14.87
N GLU A 169 28.09 -5.57 15.63
CA GLU A 169 27.33 -6.83 15.67
C GLU A 169 26.59 -7.09 14.36
N LYS A 170 25.87 -6.09 13.86
CA LYS A 170 25.13 -6.19 12.59
C LYS A 170 26.06 -6.38 11.39
N VAL A 171 27.25 -5.75 11.43
CA VAL A 171 28.26 -5.97 10.39
C VAL A 171 28.75 -7.42 10.41
N ARG A 172 28.95 -8.05 11.58
CA ARG A 172 29.34 -9.47 11.66
C ARG A 172 28.26 -10.39 11.09
N ILE A 173 26.99 -10.12 11.42
CA ILE A 173 25.85 -10.87 10.84
C ILE A 173 25.84 -10.70 9.34
N TYR A 174 26.03 -9.48 8.84
CA TYR A 174 26.11 -9.21 7.40
C TYR A 174 27.25 -9.99 6.73
N VAL A 175 28.43 -10.03 7.33
CA VAL A 175 29.60 -10.79 6.83
C VAL A 175 29.25 -12.26 6.68
N ASP A 176 28.66 -12.86 7.71
CA ASP A 176 28.28 -14.28 7.71
C ASP A 176 27.23 -14.56 6.62
N ARG A 177 26.24 -13.68 6.44
CA ARG A 177 25.23 -13.76 5.38
C ARG A 177 25.84 -13.64 3.97
N PHE A 178 26.73 -12.68 3.78
CA PHE A 178 27.39 -12.47 2.49
C PHE A 178 28.19 -13.70 2.06
N PHE A 179 29.05 -14.22 2.94
CA PHE A 179 29.90 -15.35 2.60
C PHE A 179 29.16 -16.70 2.50
N SER A 180 27.98 -16.80 3.08
CA SER A 180 27.11 -17.98 2.90
C SER A 180 26.07 -17.79 1.78
N MET A 181 25.99 -16.61 1.18
CA MET A 181 24.90 -16.23 0.29
C MET A 181 23.53 -16.62 0.87
N ASN A 182 23.34 -16.34 2.18
CA ASN A 182 22.12 -16.65 2.90
C ASN A 182 21.63 -15.43 3.67
N PHE A 183 20.60 -14.79 3.13
CA PHE A 183 19.91 -13.65 3.73
C PHE A 183 18.50 -14.01 4.24
N LYS A 184 18.12 -15.30 4.18
CA LYS A 184 16.84 -15.79 4.68
C LYS A 184 16.83 -15.92 6.21
N ASP A 185 17.95 -16.42 6.78
CA ASP A 185 18.04 -16.74 8.20
C ASP A 185 18.72 -15.62 9.00
N LYS A 186 18.36 -15.52 10.29
CA LYS A 186 18.97 -14.54 11.20
C LYS A 186 20.38 -14.96 11.60
N THR A 187 20.60 -16.25 11.78
CA THR A 187 21.91 -16.83 12.14
C THR A 187 22.34 -17.82 11.07
N VAL A 188 23.52 -17.60 10.53
CA VAL A 188 24.05 -18.39 9.43
C VAL A 188 25.47 -18.87 9.80
N SER A 189 25.77 -20.11 9.51
CA SER A 189 27.13 -20.65 9.63
C SER A 189 27.83 -20.61 8.28
N MET A 190 29.10 -20.17 8.26
CA MET A 190 29.90 -20.17 7.05
C MET A 190 30.25 -21.59 6.64
N THR A 191 30.20 -21.88 5.35
CA THR A 191 30.56 -23.13 4.74
C THR A 191 31.88 -23.03 3.94
N ASN A 192 32.47 -24.17 3.61
CA ASN A 192 33.64 -24.17 2.74
C ASN A 192 33.28 -23.80 1.31
N PHE A 193 34.19 -23.13 0.64
CA PHE A 193 34.09 -22.74 -0.77
C PHE A 193 34.82 -23.76 -1.64
N LYS A 194 34.18 -24.13 -2.75
CA LYS A 194 34.84 -24.79 -3.86
C LYS A 194 34.66 -23.92 -5.10
N VAL A 195 35.76 -23.52 -5.68
CA VAL A 195 35.78 -22.63 -6.86
C VAL A 195 36.08 -23.52 -8.07
N ASP A 196 35.15 -23.48 -9.02
CA ASP A 196 35.34 -24.01 -10.37
C ASP A 196 35.63 -22.85 -11.34
N ASP A 197 35.90 -23.14 -12.61
CA ASP A 197 36.25 -22.09 -13.60
C ASP A 197 35.15 -21.03 -13.80
N GLU A 198 33.89 -21.39 -13.66
CA GLU A 198 32.75 -20.50 -13.92
C GLU A 198 31.83 -20.26 -12.71
N THR A 199 32.01 -21.01 -11.63
CA THR A 199 31.10 -20.94 -10.46
C THR A 199 31.82 -21.11 -9.14
N ILE A 200 31.17 -20.65 -8.06
CA ILE A 200 31.61 -20.88 -6.68
C ILE A 200 30.54 -21.72 -5.98
N SER A 201 30.91 -22.89 -5.52
CA SER A 201 30.03 -23.75 -4.70
C SER A 201 30.25 -23.45 -3.21
N MET A 202 29.18 -23.29 -2.45
CA MET A 202 29.21 -23.01 -1.01
C MET A 202 28.06 -23.75 -0.32
N GLY A 203 28.41 -24.84 0.40
CA GLY A 203 27.41 -25.72 1.01
C GLY A 203 26.48 -26.36 -0.04
N ASP A 204 25.20 -26.12 0.12
CA ASP A 204 24.10 -26.54 -0.75
C ASP A 204 23.79 -25.57 -1.91
N LYS A 205 24.64 -24.57 -2.12
CA LYS A 205 24.41 -23.52 -3.11
C LYS A 205 25.55 -23.43 -4.13
N ARG A 206 25.17 -22.90 -5.29
CA ARG A 206 26.09 -22.53 -6.36
C ARG A 206 25.90 -21.06 -6.72
N CYS A 207 26.97 -20.30 -6.71
CA CYS A 207 26.99 -18.89 -7.05
C CYS A 207 27.75 -18.64 -8.36
N LYS A 208 27.20 -17.76 -9.21
CA LYS A 208 27.90 -17.23 -10.41
C LYS A 208 27.79 -15.71 -10.42
N ILE A 209 28.89 -15.08 -10.86
CA ILE A 209 28.98 -13.62 -10.94
C ILE A 209 29.00 -13.24 -12.41
N TYR A 210 28.11 -12.35 -12.76
CA TYR A 210 27.98 -11.75 -14.09
C TYR A 210 28.41 -10.29 -14.01
N SER A 211 29.41 -9.92 -14.75
CA SER A 211 29.98 -8.56 -14.76
C SER A 211 29.48 -7.76 -15.96
N ILE A 212 29.21 -6.47 -15.74
CA ILE A 212 28.80 -5.50 -16.78
C ILE A 212 30.01 -4.57 -16.99
N VAL A 213 31.14 -5.08 -17.45
CA VAL A 213 32.39 -4.33 -17.36
C VAL A 213 33.19 -4.29 -18.62
N ASP A 214 32.94 -5.18 -19.56
CA ASP A 214 33.69 -5.16 -20.81
C ASP A 214 33.28 -3.94 -21.65
N VAL A 215 34.17 -2.95 -21.71
CA VAL A 215 33.93 -1.69 -22.40
C VAL A 215 33.70 -1.90 -23.90
N ASP A 216 34.27 -2.94 -24.48
CA ASP A 216 34.05 -3.29 -25.88
C ASP A 216 32.71 -4.00 -26.10
N SER A 217 32.11 -4.52 -25.05
CA SER A 217 30.83 -5.21 -25.08
C SER A 217 29.66 -4.39 -24.54
N ILE A 218 29.90 -3.24 -23.89
CA ILE A 218 28.82 -2.35 -23.41
C ILE A 218 28.44 -1.39 -24.53
N ASN A 219 27.47 -1.75 -25.34
CA ASN A 219 26.75 -0.79 -26.15
C ASN A 219 25.75 -0.04 -25.27
N LEU A 220 26.23 0.94 -24.52
CA LEU A 220 25.34 1.85 -23.81
C LEU A 220 24.67 2.77 -24.84
N PRO A 221 23.34 2.97 -24.71
CA PRO A 221 22.64 3.93 -25.57
C PRO A 221 23.23 5.34 -25.34
N THR A 222 23.20 6.17 -26.37
CA THR A 222 23.72 7.55 -26.33
C THR A 222 23.14 8.38 -25.20
N ILE A 223 21.90 8.03 -24.79
CA ILE A 223 21.19 8.63 -23.65
C ILE A 223 20.73 7.49 -22.72
N ILE A 224 21.24 7.47 -21.51
CA ILE A 224 20.81 6.55 -20.46
C ILE A 224 19.77 7.26 -19.60
N ARG A 225 18.59 6.65 -19.46
CA ARG A 225 17.56 7.09 -18.53
C ARG A 225 17.53 6.19 -17.31
N PRO A 226 17.14 6.71 -16.14
CA PRO A 226 17.06 5.91 -14.93
C PRO A 226 15.85 4.95 -14.92
N TYR A 227 15.03 4.94 -15.93
CA TYR A 227 13.87 4.09 -16.08
C TYR A 227 13.67 3.65 -17.53
N THR A 228 12.92 2.58 -17.70
CA THR A 228 12.34 2.16 -18.98
C THR A 228 10.82 2.12 -18.85
N ASN A 229 10.12 2.09 -19.97
CA ASN A 229 8.66 1.99 -19.98
C ASN A 229 8.22 0.58 -20.35
N ILE A 230 7.26 0.07 -19.59
CA ILE A 230 6.47 -1.10 -19.98
C ILE A 230 5.08 -0.62 -20.42
N GLU A 231 4.55 -1.22 -21.47
CA GLU A 231 3.20 -0.91 -21.97
C GLU A 231 2.17 -1.81 -21.29
N VAL A 232 1.25 -1.19 -20.56
CA VAL A 232 0.16 -1.89 -19.87
C VAL A 232 -1.16 -1.24 -20.27
N ASN A 233 -1.99 -1.95 -21.00
CA ASN A 233 -3.32 -1.47 -21.41
C ASN A 233 -3.28 -0.07 -22.07
N ASN A 234 -2.40 0.13 -23.06
CA ASN A 234 -2.13 1.41 -23.71
C ASN A 234 -1.73 2.55 -22.75
N THR A 235 -1.14 2.19 -21.62
CA THR A 235 -0.56 3.13 -20.64
C THR A 235 0.90 2.82 -20.48
N SER A 236 1.75 3.82 -20.69
CA SER A 236 3.19 3.71 -20.52
C SER A 236 3.53 3.83 -19.05
N MET A 237 3.98 2.73 -18.43
CA MET A 237 4.34 2.65 -17.01
C MET A 237 5.85 2.63 -16.87
N PRO A 238 6.45 3.62 -16.19
CA PRO A 238 7.88 3.60 -15.91
C PRO A 238 8.21 2.53 -14.87
N VAL A 239 9.28 1.80 -15.11
CA VAL A 239 9.90 0.85 -14.19
C VAL A 239 11.41 1.05 -14.25
N ASP A 240 12.13 0.59 -13.23
CA ASP A 240 13.58 0.66 -13.23
C ASP A 240 14.19 -0.03 -14.47
N LEU A 241 15.30 0.54 -14.96
CA LEU A 241 15.99 0.01 -16.14
C LEU A 241 16.37 -1.47 -15.96
N LEU A 242 16.72 -1.87 -14.75
CA LEU A 242 17.16 -3.23 -14.41
C LEU A 242 16.09 -4.01 -13.60
N SER A 243 14.80 -3.71 -13.79
CA SER A 243 13.69 -4.33 -13.05
C SER A 243 13.63 -5.86 -13.16
N MET A 244 14.27 -6.47 -14.18
CA MET A 244 14.31 -7.93 -14.37
C MET A 244 15.20 -8.66 -13.35
N ILE A 245 16.00 -7.96 -12.58
CA ILE A 245 16.93 -8.57 -11.59
C ILE A 245 16.15 -9.27 -10.46
N ASP A 246 14.99 -8.80 -10.09
CA ASP A 246 14.16 -9.38 -9.02
C ASP A 246 13.41 -10.67 -9.43
N SER A 247 13.42 -11.00 -10.71
CA SER A 247 12.66 -12.11 -11.30
C SER A 247 13.53 -13.19 -11.97
N ILE A 248 14.82 -13.26 -11.62
CA ILE A 248 15.73 -14.27 -12.15
C ILE A 248 15.23 -15.68 -11.78
N PRO A 249 15.01 -16.58 -12.74
CA PRO A 249 14.53 -17.95 -12.47
C PRO A 249 15.45 -18.70 -11.51
N THR A 250 14.89 -19.53 -10.66
CA THR A 250 15.60 -20.41 -9.72
C THR A 250 16.54 -19.73 -8.73
N ALA A 251 16.78 -18.43 -8.86
CA ALA A 251 17.64 -17.67 -7.95
C ALA A 251 17.05 -17.63 -6.53
N GLU A 252 17.86 -17.93 -5.53
CA GLU A 252 17.50 -17.78 -4.11
C GLU A 252 17.95 -16.44 -3.52
N VAL A 253 19.16 -16.02 -3.91
CA VAL A 253 19.74 -14.75 -3.52
C VAL A 253 20.40 -14.13 -4.73
N VAL A 254 20.11 -12.85 -4.97
CA VAL A 254 20.78 -12.05 -5.98
C VAL A 254 21.34 -10.81 -5.32
N ILE A 255 22.61 -10.53 -5.48
CA ILE A 255 23.23 -9.29 -5.02
C ILE A 255 23.65 -8.49 -6.24
N TYR A 256 23.05 -7.33 -6.43
CA TYR A 256 23.48 -6.38 -7.46
C TYR A 256 24.46 -5.38 -6.84
N ASN A 257 25.72 -5.49 -7.22
CA ASN A 257 26.81 -4.64 -6.75
C ASN A 257 27.01 -3.48 -7.72
N GLN A 258 27.05 -2.27 -7.18
CA GLN A 258 27.19 -1.01 -7.90
C GLN A 258 28.29 -0.20 -7.23
N MET A 259 29.43 -0.07 -7.90
CA MET A 259 30.61 0.58 -7.34
C MET A 259 30.97 1.81 -8.14
N LEU A 260 31.07 2.96 -7.46
CA LEU A 260 31.54 4.24 -8.01
C LEU A 260 32.81 4.65 -7.29
N PHE A 261 33.88 4.90 -8.05
CA PHE A 261 35.15 5.34 -7.55
C PHE A 261 35.39 6.79 -7.99
N MET A 262 35.67 7.68 -7.06
CA MET A 262 35.92 9.08 -7.33
C MET A 262 37.42 9.34 -7.53
N PRO A 263 37.89 9.48 -8.81
CA PRO A 263 39.29 9.77 -9.13
C PRO A 263 39.62 11.24 -8.97
N ASN A 264 40.92 11.56 -9.06
CA ASN A 264 41.37 12.93 -9.21
C ASN A 264 40.93 13.50 -10.57
N GLN A 265 39.98 14.43 -10.55
CA GLN A 265 39.35 15.00 -11.75
C GLN A 265 40.36 15.66 -12.69
N LYS A 266 41.33 16.42 -12.13
CA LYS A 266 42.39 17.11 -12.94
C LYS A 266 43.26 16.12 -13.68
N ARG A 267 43.58 15.01 -13.02
CA ARG A 267 44.40 13.95 -13.63
C ARG A 267 43.63 13.27 -14.78
N GLU A 268 42.38 12.92 -14.57
CA GLU A 268 41.56 12.23 -15.58
C GLU A 268 41.30 13.14 -16.79
N LEU A 269 41.01 14.41 -16.59
CA LEU A 269 40.85 15.36 -17.68
C LEU A 269 42.15 15.53 -18.47
N SER A 270 43.31 15.53 -17.81
CA SER A 270 44.62 15.56 -18.49
C SER A 270 44.90 14.29 -19.31
N LEU A 271 44.44 13.12 -18.80
CA LEU A 271 44.56 11.85 -19.54
C LEU A 271 43.64 11.83 -20.78
N LEU A 272 42.40 12.31 -20.65
CA LEU A 272 41.50 12.48 -21.78
C LEU A 272 42.07 13.44 -22.84
N GLU A 273 42.63 14.55 -22.42
CA GLU A 273 43.28 15.51 -23.33
C GLU A 273 44.45 14.85 -24.09
N LYS A 274 45.33 14.11 -23.42
CA LYS A 274 46.41 13.35 -24.04
C LYS A 274 45.88 12.31 -25.03
N LYS A 275 44.79 11.60 -24.66
CA LYS A 275 44.14 10.62 -25.55
C LYS A 275 43.59 11.31 -26.80
N LYS A 276 42.90 12.43 -26.65
CA LYS A 276 42.36 13.25 -27.73
C LYS A 276 43.46 13.66 -28.70
N ASN A 277 44.57 14.21 -28.18
CA ASN A 277 45.68 14.67 -28.99
C ASN A 277 46.39 13.53 -29.75
N ARG A 278 46.49 12.33 -29.13
CA ARG A 278 47.03 11.14 -29.80
C ARG A 278 46.13 10.71 -30.97
N HIS A 279 44.83 10.65 -30.79
CA HIS A 279 43.90 10.27 -31.88
C HIS A 279 43.83 11.35 -32.97
N ALA A 280 43.92 12.62 -32.61
CA ALA A 280 43.97 13.73 -33.56
C ALA A 280 45.19 13.70 -34.44
N SER A 281 46.34 13.16 -33.97
CA SER A 281 47.58 13.04 -34.75
C SER A 281 47.54 11.90 -35.78
N MET A 282 46.57 11.00 -35.74
CA MET A 282 46.38 9.88 -36.68
C MET A 282 44.99 9.94 -37.32
N PRO A 283 44.74 10.83 -38.27
CA PRO A 283 43.38 11.05 -38.78
C PRO A 283 42.86 9.86 -39.61
N ASN A 284 41.90 9.16 -39.03
CA ASN A 284 41.02 8.22 -39.73
C ASN A 284 39.60 8.39 -39.17
N PRO A 285 38.57 7.87 -39.84
CA PRO A 285 37.18 8.07 -39.38
C PRO A 285 36.95 7.67 -37.92
N ASN A 286 37.49 6.54 -37.46
CA ASN A 286 37.33 6.08 -36.07
C ASN A 286 38.04 7.02 -35.09
N ASN A 287 39.23 7.50 -35.41
CA ASN A 287 39.95 8.46 -34.56
C ASN A 287 39.24 9.81 -34.49
N GLN A 288 38.60 10.26 -35.58
CA GLN A 288 37.81 11.48 -35.57
C GLN A 288 36.62 11.37 -34.63
N ILE A 289 35.88 10.23 -34.63
CA ILE A 289 34.79 9.97 -33.69
C ILE A 289 35.29 10.05 -32.26
N VAL A 290 36.39 9.39 -31.91
CA VAL A 290 36.98 9.45 -30.56
C VAL A 290 37.32 10.89 -30.14
N VAL A 291 37.86 11.69 -31.04
CA VAL A 291 38.18 13.11 -30.76
C VAL A 291 36.93 13.92 -30.50
N GLU A 292 35.87 13.71 -31.30
CA GLU A 292 34.58 14.39 -31.12
C GLU A 292 33.90 13.99 -29.81
N ASP A 293 33.91 12.71 -29.48
CA ASP A 293 33.28 12.22 -28.24
C ASP A 293 34.01 12.71 -26.99
N ILE A 294 35.36 12.73 -26.99
CA ILE A 294 36.11 13.32 -25.89
C ILE A 294 35.80 14.83 -25.75
N LYS A 295 35.68 15.56 -26.87
CA LYS A 295 35.26 16.97 -26.83
C LYS A 295 33.88 17.14 -26.20
N LYS A 296 32.90 16.35 -26.64
CA LYS A 296 31.54 16.38 -26.05
C LYS A 296 31.58 16.17 -24.55
N VAL A 297 32.32 15.15 -24.06
CA VAL A 297 32.46 14.88 -22.62
C VAL A 297 33.11 16.06 -21.91
N GLN A 298 34.18 16.63 -22.44
CA GLN A 298 34.84 17.81 -21.87
C GLN A 298 33.90 19.02 -21.81
N ASP A 299 33.11 19.26 -22.86
CA ASP A 299 32.13 20.34 -22.92
C ASP A 299 31.04 20.19 -21.88
N VAL A 300 30.50 18.97 -21.71
CA VAL A 300 29.50 18.66 -20.68
C VAL A 300 30.07 18.89 -19.28
N ILE A 301 31.28 18.42 -19.02
CA ILE A 301 31.94 18.63 -17.71
C ILE A 301 32.09 20.12 -17.42
N ALA A 302 32.54 20.89 -18.41
CA ALA A 302 32.77 22.32 -18.25
C ALA A 302 31.50 23.14 -18.05
N ARG A 303 30.40 22.79 -18.75
CA ARG A 303 29.13 23.52 -18.69
C ARG A 303 28.26 23.13 -17.50
N GLU A 304 28.21 21.85 -17.17
CA GLU A 304 27.26 21.28 -16.21
C GLU A 304 27.94 20.87 -14.90
N ASN A 305 29.24 21.11 -14.74
CA ASN A 305 30.03 20.75 -13.56
C ASN A 305 29.89 19.26 -13.16
N LYS A 306 29.74 18.37 -14.16
CA LYS A 306 29.69 16.94 -13.96
C LYS A 306 31.04 16.35 -13.63
N GLN A 307 31.05 15.24 -12.90
CA GLN A 307 32.27 14.55 -12.50
C GLN A 307 32.48 13.27 -13.27
N LEU A 308 33.74 12.96 -13.54
CA LEU A 308 34.18 11.66 -14.04
C LEU A 308 34.25 10.68 -12.85
N VAL A 309 33.76 9.49 -13.06
CA VAL A 309 33.82 8.37 -12.10
C VAL A 309 34.28 7.11 -12.81
N TYR A 310 35.02 6.27 -12.11
CA TYR A 310 35.18 4.88 -12.52
C TYR A 310 34.06 4.03 -11.94
N CYS A 311 33.56 3.07 -12.66
CA CYS A 311 32.44 2.23 -12.24
C CYS A 311 32.74 0.75 -12.38
N HIS A 312 32.10 -0.05 -11.54
CA HIS A 312 31.99 -1.49 -11.71
C HIS A 312 30.59 -1.92 -11.34
N PHE A 313 29.97 -2.77 -12.16
CA PHE A 313 28.66 -3.35 -11.89
C PHE A 313 28.72 -4.85 -12.07
N ASN A 314 28.25 -5.62 -11.10
CA ASN A 314 28.11 -7.05 -11.24
C ASN A 314 26.87 -7.60 -10.51
N LEU A 315 26.40 -8.75 -10.96
CA LEU A 315 25.32 -9.52 -10.38
C LEU A 315 25.88 -10.83 -9.81
N MET A 316 25.74 -11.04 -8.52
CA MET A 316 26.04 -12.30 -7.86
C MET A 316 24.75 -13.08 -7.73
N VAL A 317 24.60 -14.19 -8.44
CA VAL A 317 23.39 -15.01 -8.46
C VAL A 317 23.66 -16.34 -7.78
N SER A 318 22.92 -16.64 -6.73
CA SER A 318 23.01 -17.89 -5.98
C SER A 318 21.75 -18.74 -6.20
N ILE A 319 21.95 -20.01 -6.55
CA ILE A 319 20.90 -21.02 -6.74
C ILE A 319 21.17 -22.25 -5.88
N PRO A 320 20.18 -23.13 -5.59
CA PRO A 320 20.42 -24.46 -5.06
C PRO A 320 21.35 -25.25 -5.96
N ILE A 321 22.17 -26.16 -5.38
CA ILE A 321 23.20 -26.91 -6.11
C ILE A 321 22.63 -27.90 -7.15
N ASP A 322 21.40 -28.32 -6.95
CA ASP A 322 20.63 -29.23 -7.83
C ASP A 322 19.92 -28.52 -8.98
N GLU A 323 19.87 -27.18 -8.96
CA GLU A 323 19.30 -26.37 -10.02
C GLU A 323 20.30 -26.02 -11.12
N ASP A 324 19.78 -25.71 -12.31
CA ASP A 324 20.58 -25.39 -13.48
C ASP A 324 20.87 -23.88 -13.61
N MET A 325 22.14 -23.52 -13.43
CA MET A 325 22.64 -22.13 -13.58
C MET A 325 22.45 -21.59 -15.01
N GLN A 326 22.33 -22.47 -16.01
CA GLN A 326 22.14 -22.02 -17.40
C GLN A 326 20.82 -21.30 -17.62
N LYS A 327 19.77 -21.65 -16.85
CA LYS A 327 18.48 -20.94 -16.89
C LYS A 327 18.63 -19.47 -16.49
N CYS A 328 19.43 -19.19 -15.43
CA CYS A 328 19.74 -17.83 -15.00
C CYS A 328 20.55 -17.09 -16.07
N THR A 329 21.57 -17.76 -16.63
CA THR A 329 22.43 -17.19 -17.68
C THR A 329 21.60 -16.79 -18.89
N ASN A 330 20.74 -17.66 -19.39
CA ASN A 330 19.89 -17.39 -20.56
C ASN A 330 18.91 -16.23 -20.30
N HIS A 331 18.33 -16.19 -19.09
CA HIS A 331 17.42 -15.10 -18.69
C HIS A 331 18.15 -13.74 -18.71
N LEU A 332 19.30 -13.68 -18.07
CA LEU A 332 20.09 -12.45 -18.00
C LEU A 332 20.59 -12.02 -19.37
N GLU A 333 21.10 -12.94 -20.19
CA GLU A 333 21.52 -12.63 -21.57
C GLU A 333 20.40 -12.00 -22.39
N ASN A 334 19.22 -12.63 -22.36
CA ASN A 334 18.07 -12.13 -23.10
C ASN A 334 17.62 -10.77 -22.59
N ALA A 335 17.57 -10.58 -21.27
CA ALA A 335 17.12 -9.34 -20.66
C ALA A 335 18.09 -8.19 -20.93
N PHE A 336 19.37 -8.38 -20.68
CA PHE A 336 20.40 -7.36 -20.95
C PHE A 336 20.59 -7.12 -22.45
N GLY A 337 20.54 -8.19 -23.30
CA GLY A 337 20.63 -8.05 -24.74
C GLY A 337 19.53 -7.17 -25.35
N ARG A 338 18.30 -7.22 -24.81
CA ARG A 338 17.22 -6.29 -25.23
C ARG A 338 17.53 -4.82 -24.96
N MET A 339 18.39 -4.55 -23.99
CA MET A 339 18.85 -3.19 -23.66
C MET A 339 20.14 -2.80 -24.38
N GLY A 340 20.69 -3.68 -25.21
CA GLY A 340 21.99 -3.47 -25.88
C GLY A 340 23.18 -3.62 -24.93
N ILE A 341 22.99 -4.22 -23.75
CA ILE A 341 24.05 -4.45 -22.77
C ILE A 341 24.49 -5.93 -22.86
N HIS A 342 25.79 -6.16 -22.99
CA HIS A 342 26.38 -7.49 -22.95
C HIS A 342 26.96 -7.77 -21.57
N ILE A 343 26.53 -8.88 -20.94
CA ILE A 343 27.14 -9.33 -19.69
C ILE A 343 28.26 -10.31 -19.93
N SER A 344 29.27 -10.28 -19.08
CA SER A 344 30.36 -11.24 -19.11
C SER A 344 29.89 -12.61 -18.61
N LYS A 345 29.69 -13.56 -19.53
CA LYS A 345 29.21 -14.92 -19.23
C LYS A 345 30.34 -15.83 -18.72
N ARG A 346 31.56 -15.57 -19.11
CA ARG A 346 32.73 -16.38 -18.85
C ARG A 346 33.76 -15.58 -18.08
N ALA A 347 33.42 -15.16 -16.88
CA ALA A 347 34.36 -14.57 -15.97
C ALA A 347 35.13 -15.67 -15.26
N TYR A 348 36.33 -15.94 -15.68
CA TYR A 348 37.23 -16.93 -15.02
C TYR A 348 37.79 -16.44 -13.69
N ASN A 349 37.63 -15.15 -13.37
CA ASN A 349 38.03 -14.53 -12.12
C ASN A 349 36.91 -14.49 -11.06
N GLN A 350 36.02 -15.50 -11.02
CA GLN A 350 34.87 -15.58 -10.15
C GLN A 350 35.19 -15.30 -8.67
N LEU A 351 36.25 -15.93 -8.16
CA LEU A 351 36.68 -15.72 -6.78
C LEU A 351 37.17 -14.31 -6.50
N GLU A 352 37.90 -13.71 -7.45
CA GLU A 352 38.37 -12.32 -7.35
C GLU A 352 37.18 -11.35 -7.30
N LEU A 353 36.21 -11.49 -8.20
CA LEU A 353 34.99 -10.70 -8.22
C LEU A 353 34.19 -10.87 -6.94
N PHE A 354 34.06 -12.11 -6.45
CA PHE A 354 33.34 -12.38 -5.20
C PHE A 354 33.99 -11.68 -4.00
N VAL A 355 35.31 -11.82 -3.84
CA VAL A 355 36.07 -11.20 -2.74
C VAL A 355 36.03 -9.68 -2.83
N ASN A 356 36.15 -9.12 -4.03
CA ASN A 356 36.18 -7.67 -4.26
C ASN A 356 34.78 -7.03 -4.20
N SER A 357 33.72 -7.84 -4.29
CA SER A 357 32.31 -7.42 -4.03
C SER A 357 31.97 -7.42 -2.54
N PHE A 358 32.86 -7.90 -1.66
CA PHE A 358 32.68 -7.75 -0.23
C PHE A 358 32.81 -6.28 0.20
N PRO A 359 31.96 -5.80 1.13
CA PRO A 359 32.04 -4.41 1.63
C PRO A 359 33.44 -4.04 2.10
N GLY A 360 33.97 -2.97 1.56
CA GLY A 360 35.33 -2.48 1.86
C GLY A 360 36.41 -2.96 0.91
N ASN A 361 36.20 -4.03 0.15
CA ASN A 361 37.19 -4.59 -0.75
C ASN A 361 37.08 -4.07 -2.20
N CYS A 362 36.19 -3.12 -2.48
CA CYS A 362 35.94 -2.61 -3.83
C CYS A 362 37.21 -2.11 -4.56
N TYR A 363 38.18 -1.59 -3.84
CA TYR A 363 39.47 -1.16 -4.41
C TYR A 363 40.37 -2.32 -4.92
N GLY A 364 39.96 -3.57 -4.61
CA GLY A 364 40.54 -4.78 -5.21
C GLY A 364 40.16 -4.99 -6.67
N MET A 365 39.05 -4.40 -7.16
CA MET A 365 38.68 -4.44 -8.57
C MET A 365 39.79 -3.80 -9.41
N SER A 366 40.24 -4.49 -10.45
CA SER A 366 41.32 -4.00 -11.29
C SER A 366 40.95 -2.72 -12.07
N PRO A 367 41.74 -1.65 -12.01
CA PRO A 367 41.50 -0.47 -12.83
C PRO A 367 41.64 -0.71 -14.31
N ASP A 368 42.35 -1.76 -14.72
CA ASP A 368 42.71 -2.02 -16.12
C ASP A 368 41.60 -2.79 -16.86
N TYR A 369 40.86 -3.68 -16.18
CA TYR A 369 39.85 -4.53 -16.82
C TYR A 369 38.51 -4.69 -16.04
N ASP A 370 38.45 -4.24 -14.78
CA ASP A 370 37.20 -4.33 -14.00
C ASP A 370 36.47 -2.98 -13.90
N ARG A 371 37.11 -1.87 -14.26
CA ARG A 371 36.51 -0.54 -14.11
C ARG A 371 36.46 0.19 -15.44
N PHE A 372 35.34 0.88 -15.69
CA PHE A 372 35.25 1.78 -16.85
C PHE A 372 34.95 3.21 -16.40
N LEU A 373 35.40 4.18 -17.20
CA LEU A 373 35.27 5.60 -16.95
C LEU A 373 33.99 6.13 -17.60
N THR A 374 33.17 6.85 -16.82
CA THR A 374 31.96 7.52 -17.33
C THR A 374 31.66 8.78 -16.50
N LEU A 375 30.55 9.47 -16.84
CA LEU A 375 30.02 10.56 -16.04
C LEU A 375 29.23 10.04 -14.85
N SER A 376 29.26 10.76 -13.73
CA SER A 376 28.60 10.34 -12.47
C SER A 376 27.09 10.17 -12.58
N ASP A 377 26.42 11.00 -13.38
CA ASP A 377 24.99 10.90 -13.65
C ASP A 377 24.62 9.70 -14.53
N ALA A 378 25.43 9.40 -15.54
CA ALA A 378 25.25 8.20 -16.34
C ALA A 378 25.43 6.92 -15.52
N ALA A 379 26.46 6.90 -14.64
CA ALA A 379 26.67 5.80 -13.72
C ALA A 379 25.48 5.62 -12.76
N ALA A 380 24.98 6.71 -12.20
CA ALA A 380 23.83 6.69 -11.28
C ALA A 380 22.54 6.15 -11.95
N CYS A 381 22.38 6.29 -13.26
CA CYS A 381 21.26 5.70 -14.01
C CYS A 381 21.27 4.16 -14.03
N LEU A 382 22.45 3.54 -13.91
CA LEU A 382 22.59 2.09 -13.84
C LEU A 382 22.41 1.54 -12.43
N MET A 383 22.29 2.39 -11.42
CA MET A 383 22.05 1.95 -10.05
C MET A 383 20.58 1.62 -9.84
N TYR A 384 20.30 0.42 -9.33
CA TYR A 384 18.93 -0.05 -9.08
C TYR A 384 18.23 0.85 -8.06
N LYS A 385 17.01 1.29 -8.33
CA LYS A 385 16.36 2.37 -7.58
C LYS A 385 15.06 2.00 -6.92
N GLU A 386 14.39 0.97 -7.39
CA GLU A 386 13.09 0.58 -6.85
C GLU A 386 13.23 -0.27 -5.61
N HIS A 387 12.33 -0.08 -4.65
CA HIS A 387 12.11 -1.01 -3.57
C HIS A 387 10.80 -1.76 -3.76
N ILE A 388 10.71 -2.93 -3.12
CA ILE A 388 9.49 -3.75 -3.09
C ILE A 388 8.61 -3.25 -1.95
N GLN A 389 7.29 -3.29 -2.15
CA GLN A 389 6.33 -2.84 -1.15
C GLN A 389 6.42 -3.69 0.12
N HIS A 390 6.50 -3.03 1.28
CA HIS A 390 6.53 -3.65 2.59
C HIS A 390 5.28 -3.32 3.41
N SER A 391 5.03 -4.14 4.46
CA SER A 391 3.97 -3.85 5.43
C SER A 391 4.28 -2.60 6.25
N GLU A 392 3.27 -1.80 6.48
CA GLU A 392 3.36 -0.59 7.31
C GLU A 392 3.38 -0.96 8.80
N ASP A 393 4.14 -0.19 9.58
CA ASP A 393 4.12 -0.30 11.04
C ASP A 393 2.99 0.58 11.60
N SER A 394 1.83 -0.03 11.79
CA SER A 394 0.63 0.63 12.33
C SER A 394 -0.17 -0.32 13.23
N PRO A 395 -0.88 0.22 14.24
CA PRO A 395 -1.85 -0.55 15.02
C PRO A 395 -3.03 -1.06 14.18
N LEU A 396 -3.46 -0.32 13.16
CA LEU A 396 -4.49 -0.75 12.21
C LEU A 396 -3.82 -1.43 11.01
N LYS A 397 -4.05 -2.73 10.85
CA LYS A 397 -3.46 -3.54 9.80
C LYS A 397 -4.55 -4.14 8.91
N ILE A 398 -4.76 -3.55 7.76
CA ILE A 398 -5.63 -4.15 6.73
C ILE A 398 -4.73 -4.82 5.71
N PHE A 399 -4.87 -6.13 5.58
CA PHE A 399 -4.07 -6.94 4.68
C PHE A 399 -4.66 -6.91 3.27
N TYR A 400 -3.81 -6.54 2.36
CA TYR A 400 -3.96 -6.66 0.91
C TYR A 400 -2.82 -7.53 0.39
N THR A 401 -2.80 -7.82 -0.89
CA THR A 401 -1.60 -8.37 -1.52
C THR A 401 -0.86 -7.30 -2.29
N ASP A 402 0.46 -7.39 -2.28
CA ASP A 402 1.28 -6.66 -3.23
C ASP A 402 1.12 -7.24 -4.66
N ARG A 403 1.83 -6.67 -5.63
CA ARG A 403 1.79 -7.16 -7.01
C ARG A 403 2.55 -8.47 -7.24
N GLN A 404 3.29 -8.96 -6.26
CA GLN A 404 3.86 -10.32 -6.26
C GLN A 404 2.85 -11.37 -5.72
N GLY A 405 1.79 -10.92 -5.10
CA GLY A 405 0.72 -11.76 -4.56
C GLY A 405 0.93 -12.19 -3.12
N VAL A 406 1.71 -11.48 -2.34
CA VAL A 406 1.87 -11.75 -0.90
C VAL A 406 1.19 -10.70 -0.05
N PRO A 407 0.67 -11.10 1.13
CA PRO A 407 0.03 -10.17 2.04
C PRO A 407 0.95 -9.05 2.49
N VAL A 408 0.47 -7.82 2.37
CA VAL A 408 1.07 -6.61 2.93
C VAL A 408 0.02 -5.88 3.76
N ALA A 409 0.39 -5.50 4.98
CA ALA A 409 -0.48 -4.75 5.86
C ALA A 409 -0.36 -3.26 5.59
N ILE A 410 -1.47 -2.56 5.44
CA ILE A 410 -1.51 -1.11 5.33
C ILE A 410 -2.47 -0.51 6.36
N ASP A 411 -2.17 0.68 6.82
CA ASP A 411 -3.11 1.51 7.57
C ASP A 411 -4.04 2.23 6.59
N ILE A 412 -5.21 1.64 6.35
CA ILE A 412 -6.20 2.20 5.42
C ILE A 412 -6.69 3.58 5.85
N SER A 413 -6.62 3.91 7.15
CA SER A 413 -6.98 5.23 7.64
C SER A 413 -5.92 6.29 7.36
N GLY A 414 -4.66 5.86 7.18
CA GLY A 414 -3.51 6.75 7.02
C GLY A 414 -3.17 7.61 8.24
N LYS A 415 -3.74 7.30 9.42
CA LYS A 415 -3.60 8.11 10.63
C LYS A 415 -2.84 7.47 11.77
N GLU A 416 -2.83 6.16 11.86
CA GLU A 416 -2.37 5.44 13.04
C GLU A 416 -0.95 4.92 12.90
N GLY A 417 -0.39 4.92 11.70
CA GLY A 417 1.00 4.55 11.45
C GLY A 417 2.00 5.54 12.01
N LYS A 418 3.27 5.17 11.96
CA LYS A 418 4.41 5.98 12.41
C LYS A 418 4.41 7.40 11.80
N ASN A 419 3.97 7.51 10.55
CA ASN A 419 3.82 8.79 9.86
C ASN A 419 2.34 9.01 9.54
N LYS A 420 1.77 10.09 10.06
CA LYS A 420 0.42 10.50 9.72
C LYS A 420 0.38 10.98 8.26
N ILE A 421 -0.38 10.29 7.41
CA ILE A 421 -0.51 10.57 5.98
C ILE A 421 -1.78 11.38 5.68
N THR A 422 -2.86 11.20 6.47
CA THR A 422 -4.17 11.81 6.27
C THR A 422 -4.59 12.66 7.46
N ASP A 423 -5.47 13.63 7.23
CA ASP A 423 -6.06 14.43 8.30
C ASP A 423 -7.33 13.82 8.88
N ASN A 424 -8.05 13.01 8.11
CA ASN A 424 -9.22 12.25 8.53
C ASN A 424 -9.16 10.81 8.01
N SER A 425 -9.98 9.93 8.57
CA SER A 425 -10.05 8.50 8.18
C SER A 425 -11.27 8.19 7.31
N ASN A 426 -11.97 9.23 6.83
CA ASN A 426 -13.12 9.03 5.96
C ASN A 426 -12.65 8.59 4.58
N PHE A 427 -13.45 7.75 3.95
CA PHE A 427 -13.09 7.19 2.65
C PHE A 427 -14.22 7.26 1.63
N PHE A 428 -13.81 7.32 0.39
CA PHE A 428 -14.67 7.24 -0.78
C PHE A 428 -14.24 6.07 -1.65
N CYS A 429 -15.18 5.17 -1.98
CA CYS A 429 -14.92 4.01 -2.83
C CYS A 429 -15.79 4.07 -4.08
N LEU A 430 -15.15 4.04 -5.26
CA LEU A 430 -15.80 4.04 -6.56
C LEU A 430 -15.47 2.74 -7.32
N GLY A 431 -16.50 2.04 -7.72
CA GLY A 431 -16.33 0.83 -8.54
C GLY A 431 -17.55 0.54 -9.40
N PRO A 432 -17.39 0.42 -10.72
CA PRO A 432 -18.48 0.02 -11.61
C PRO A 432 -19.12 -1.30 -11.19
N SER A 433 -20.37 -1.53 -11.62
CA SER A 433 -21.03 -2.82 -11.40
C SER A 433 -20.17 -3.98 -11.93
N GLY A 434 -20.02 -5.02 -11.11
CA GLY A 434 -19.18 -6.19 -11.40
C GLY A 434 -17.66 -5.98 -11.23
N SER A 435 -17.20 -4.83 -10.74
CA SER A 435 -15.77 -4.57 -10.46
C SER A 435 -15.23 -5.25 -9.20
N GLY A 436 -16.11 -5.81 -8.34
CA GLY A 436 -15.75 -6.43 -7.07
C GLY A 436 -15.86 -5.50 -5.85
N LYS A 437 -16.62 -4.43 -5.96
CA LYS A 437 -16.82 -3.41 -4.91
C LYS A 437 -17.26 -4.01 -3.57
N SER A 438 -18.39 -4.75 -3.54
CA SER A 438 -18.89 -5.36 -2.31
C SER A 438 -17.94 -6.42 -1.76
N PHE A 439 -17.27 -7.17 -2.62
CA PHE A 439 -16.24 -8.13 -2.22
C PHE A 439 -15.06 -7.45 -1.51
N HIS A 440 -14.55 -6.33 -2.08
CA HIS A 440 -13.51 -5.53 -1.45
C HIS A 440 -13.96 -4.96 -0.11
N MET A 441 -15.17 -4.38 -0.05
CA MET A 441 -15.66 -3.79 1.19
C MET A 441 -15.91 -4.83 2.29
N ASN A 442 -16.45 -6.02 1.95
CA ASN A 442 -16.55 -7.12 2.90
C ASN A 442 -15.19 -7.49 3.50
N SER A 443 -14.14 -7.60 2.68
CA SER A 443 -12.78 -7.87 3.16
C SER A 443 -12.29 -6.78 4.13
N VAL A 444 -12.50 -5.51 3.80
CA VAL A 444 -12.07 -4.37 4.63
C VAL A 444 -12.81 -4.34 5.96
N VAL A 445 -14.15 -4.38 5.95
CA VAL A 445 -14.95 -4.25 7.18
C VAL A 445 -14.78 -5.47 8.10
N ARG A 446 -14.60 -6.69 7.54
CA ARG A 446 -14.23 -7.88 8.31
C ARG A 446 -12.95 -7.66 9.10
N GLN A 447 -11.89 -7.26 8.41
CA GLN A 447 -10.58 -7.04 9.03
C GLN A 447 -10.61 -5.90 10.06
N MET A 448 -11.40 -4.85 9.82
CA MET A 448 -11.61 -3.78 10.79
C MET A 448 -12.34 -4.29 12.04
N TRP A 449 -13.41 -5.09 11.86
CA TRP A 449 -14.17 -5.67 12.95
C TRP A 449 -13.30 -6.61 13.80
N GLU A 450 -12.52 -7.49 13.19
CA GLU A 450 -11.58 -8.39 13.87
C GLU A 450 -10.54 -7.63 14.73
N GLN A 451 -10.29 -6.36 14.44
CA GLN A 451 -9.42 -5.46 15.21
C GLN A 451 -10.21 -4.55 16.18
N GLY A 452 -11.44 -4.92 16.52
CA GLY A 452 -12.24 -4.23 17.52
C GLY A 452 -12.92 -2.93 17.05
N THR A 453 -13.10 -2.76 15.74
CA THR A 453 -13.85 -1.65 15.17
C THR A 453 -15.35 -2.00 15.12
N ASP A 454 -16.20 -1.14 15.64
CA ASP A 454 -17.65 -1.28 15.46
C ASP A 454 -18.05 -0.86 14.06
N ILE A 455 -18.83 -1.69 13.38
CA ILE A 455 -19.25 -1.49 11.99
C ILE A 455 -20.75 -1.22 11.95
N VAL A 456 -21.13 -0.17 11.24
CA VAL A 456 -22.53 0.11 10.86
C VAL A 456 -22.58 0.25 9.35
N MET A 457 -23.44 -0.51 8.70
CA MET A 457 -23.57 -0.52 7.24
C MET A 457 -24.98 -0.16 6.80
N VAL A 458 -25.08 0.64 5.77
CA VAL A 458 -26.30 0.84 4.98
C VAL A 458 -26.09 0.11 3.66
N ASP A 459 -26.84 -0.98 3.47
CA ASP A 459 -26.76 -1.87 2.32
C ASP A 459 -28.00 -1.71 1.42
N THR A 460 -27.81 -1.81 0.11
CA THR A 460 -28.86 -1.71 -0.90
C THR A 460 -28.78 -2.85 -1.93
N GLY A 461 -28.37 -4.02 -1.54
CA GLY A 461 -28.18 -5.13 -2.45
C GLY A 461 -27.93 -6.47 -1.78
N ASN A 462 -28.24 -6.54 -0.49
CA ASN A 462 -28.06 -7.76 0.30
C ASN A 462 -26.63 -8.34 0.23
N SER A 463 -25.64 -7.43 0.24
CA SER A 463 -24.24 -7.77 0.01
C SER A 463 -23.49 -8.20 1.26
N TYR A 464 -24.01 -7.89 2.46
CA TYR A 464 -23.31 -8.11 3.74
C TYR A 464 -24.01 -9.10 4.66
N GLU A 465 -25.09 -9.77 4.21
CA GLU A 465 -25.83 -10.75 4.99
C GLU A 465 -24.91 -11.87 5.52
N GLY A 466 -24.12 -12.48 4.67
CA GLY A 466 -23.24 -13.59 5.04
C GLY A 466 -22.16 -13.19 6.05
N LEU A 467 -21.54 -12.02 5.88
CA LEU A 467 -20.58 -11.52 6.86
C LEU A 467 -21.24 -11.15 8.18
N CYS A 468 -22.41 -10.52 8.15
CA CYS A 468 -23.17 -10.19 9.34
C CYS A 468 -23.56 -11.45 10.13
N GLU A 469 -23.98 -12.50 9.43
CA GLU A 469 -24.29 -13.80 10.03
C GLU A 469 -23.05 -14.48 10.63
N TYR A 470 -21.90 -14.39 9.94
CA TYR A 470 -20.64 -14.93 10.43
C TYR A 470 -20.19 -14.30 11.75
N VAL A 471 -20.27 -12.98 11.87
CA VAL A 471 -19.86 -12.24 13.07
C VAL A 471 -20.93 -12.21 14.16
N ASN A 472 -22.06 -12.91 13.97
CA ASN A 472 -23.25 -12.85 14.80
C ASN A 472 -23.77 -11.43 15.02
N GLY A 473 -23.67 -10.60 14.00
CA GLY A 473 -24.12 -9.21 13.99
C GLY A 473 -25.64 -9.09 13.84
N LYS A 474 -26.12 -7.85 13.90
CA LYS A 474 -27.55 -7.53 13.74
C LYS A 474 -27.82 -7.16 12.28
N TYR A 475 -28.62 -7.97 11.60
CA TYR A 475 -29.10 -7.71 10.24
C TYR A 475 -30.55 -7.22 10.30
N ILE A 476 -30.80 -5.99 9.87
CA ILE A 476 -32.11 -5.32 9.93
C ILE A 476 -32.54 -5.01 8.51
N SER A 477 -33.53 -5.76 8.01
CA SER A 477 -34.08 -5.58 6.69
C SER A 477 -35.36 -4.77 6.76
N TYR A 478 -35.49 -3.74 5.93
CA TYR A 478 -36.72 -2.97 5.81
C TYR A 478 -37.73 -3.76 5.01
N THR A 479 -38.93 -3.97 5.58
CA THR A 479 -40.13 -4.45 4.88
C THR A 479 -41.33 -3.60 5.29
N GLU A 480 -42.40 -3.60 4.48
CA GLU A 480 -43.64 -2.89 4.84
C GLU A 480 -44.24 -3.40 6.14
N GLU A 481 -44.09 -4.72 6.42
CA GLU A 481 -44.60 -5.36 7.65
C GLU A 481 -43.68 -5.10 8.86
N HIS A 482 -42.36 -4.90 8.61
CA HIS A 482 -41.38 -4.63 9.64
C HIS A 482 -40.51 -3.44 9.20
N PRO A 483 -41.02 -2.20 9.31
CA PRO A 483 -40.25 -1.00 8.98
C PRO A 483 -39.11 -0.79 9.98
N ILE A 484 -38.07 -0.11 9.56
CA ILE A 484 -37.01 0.37 10.45
C ILE A 484 -37.60 1.52 11.25
N THR A 485 -37.81 1.30 12.55
CA THR A 485 -38.44 2.25 13.42
C THR A 485 -37.48 2.89 14.39
N MET A 486 -37.67 4.16 14.67
CA MET A 486 -36.92 4.90 15.67
C MET A 486 -37.73 6.09 16.14
N ASN A 487 -37.82 6.28 17.44
CA ASN A 487 -38.35 7.52 18.01
C ASN A 487 -37.23 8.53 18.23
N PRO A 488 -36.94 9.45 17.30
CA PRO A 488 -35.84 10.39 17.40
C PRO A 488 -36.09 11.52 18.39
N PHE A 489 -37.36 11.64 18.89
CA PHE A 489 -37.77 12.67 19.85
C PHE A 489 -37.52 12.22 21.30
N ALA A 490 -37.42 10.91 21.56
CA ALA A 490 -37.18 10.39 22.90
C ALA A 490 -35.73 10.57 23.32
N ILE A 491 -35.40 11.75 23.85
CA ILE A 491 -34.04 12.12 24.29
C ILE A 491 -34.03 12.58 25.74
N LYS A 492 -32.85 12.48 26.36
CA LYS A 492 -32.61 13.04 27.69
C LYS A 492 -32.26 14.52 27.57
N ARG A 493 -32.43 15.27 28.66
CA ARG A 493 -32.12 16.71 28.69
C ARG A 493 -30.69 17.03 28.29
N GLU A 494 -29.76 16.16 28.62
CA GLU A 494 -28.32 16.30 28.32
C GLU A 494 -28.01 16.08 26.83
N GLU A 495 -28.89 15.42 26.10
CA GLU A 495 -28.78 15.15 24.68
C GLU A 495 -29.38 16.26 23.81
N LEU A 496 -30.15 17.16 24.41
CA LEU A 496 -30.74 18.30 23.73
C LEU A 496 -29.65 19.37 23.49
N ASN A 497 -29.12 19.38 22.30
CA ASN A 497 -28.10 20.32 21.85
C ASN A 497 -28.45 20.85 20.46
N ILE A 498 -27.71 21.84 19.99
CA ILE A 498 -27.91 22.48 18.67
C ILE A 498 -27.94 21.43 17.55
N GLU A 499 -27.15 20.38 17.68
CA GLU A 499 -27.01 19.34 16.68
C GLU A 499 -28.25 18.46 16.60
N LYS A 500 -28.81 18.08 17.75
CA LYS A 500 -30.06 17.27 17.82
C LYS A 500 -31.27 18.07 17.36
N ILE A 501 -31.32 19.34 17.69
CA ILE A 501 -32.35 20.26 17.18
C ILE A 501 -32.23 20.36 15.66
N GLY A 502 -31.02 20.55 15.13
CA GLY A 502 -30.77 20.58 13.69
C GLY A 502 -31.15 19.26 12.99
N PHE A 503 -30.87 18.11 13.60
CA PHE A 503 -31.31 16.80 13.09
C PHE A 503 -32.83 16.73 12.98
N LEU A 504 -33.54 17.01 14.08
CA LEU A 504 -35.00 16.96 14.11
C LEU A 504 -35.64 17.96 13.16
N LYS A 505 -35.08 19.16 13.06
CA LYS A 505 -35.48 20.15 12.06
C LYS A 505 -35.39 19.61 10.64
N ASN A 506 -34.23 19.01 10.28
CA ASN A 506 -34.03 18.43 8.97
C ASN A 506 -34.98 17.25 8.70
N LEU A 507 -35.25 16.43 9.71
CA LEU A 507 -36.22 15.35 9.61
C LEU A 507 -37.65 15.87 9.30
N ILE A 508 -38.12 16.88 10.03
CA ILE A 508 -39.42 17.49 9.81
C ILE A 508 -39.48 18.19 8.45
N MET A 509 -38.43 18.91 8.07
CA MET A 509 -38.34 19.55 6.76
C MET A 509 -38.34 18.56 5.59
N LEU A 510 -37.68 17.41 5.75
CA LEU A 510 -37.68 16.36 4.75
C LEU A 510 -39.11 15.80 4.53
N ILE A 511 -39.87 15.59 5.60
CA ILE A 511 -41.25 15.14 5.51
C ILE A 511 -42.14 16.22 4.87
N TRP A 512 -41.98 17.49 5.30
CA TRP A 512 -42.81 18.61 4.84
C TRP A 512 -42.53 19.02 3.39
N LYS A 513 -41.27 19.15 3.02
CA LYS A 513 -40.84 19.73 1.73
C LYS A 513 -40.33 18.70 0.73
N GLY A 514 -40.09 17.46 1.16
CA GLY A 514 -39.43 16.45 0.36
C GLY A 514 -37.95 16.80 0.07
N THR A 515 -37.30 15.96 -0.72
CA THR A 515 -35.86 16.11 -1.04
C THR A 515 -35.52 17.34 -1.86
N ASN A 516 -36.44 17.82 -2.72
CA ASN A 516 -36.23 18.94 -3.66
C ASN A 516 -36.96 20.21 -3.29
N GLY A 517 -37.64 20.26 -2.13
CA GLY A 517 -38.40 21.42 -1.70
C GLY A 517 -37.52 22.60 -1.31
N LYS A 518 -37.90 23.79 -1.71
CA LYS A 518 -37.21 25.03 -1.27
C LYS A 518 -37.66 25.37 0.14
N ILE A 519 -36.70 25.51 1.04
CA ILE A 519 -36.90 25.94 2.41
C ILE A 519 -36.57 27.41 2.53
N THR A 520 -37.51 28.22 3.04
CA THR A 520 -37.27 29.60 3.36
C THR A 520 -36.62 29.76 4.73
N LYS A 521 -35.87 30.82 4.95
CA LYS A 521 -35.30 31.13 6.28
C LYS A 521 -36.34 31.24 7.37
N THR A 522 -37.53 31.72 7.03
CA THR A 522 -38.65 31.84 7.97
C THR A 522 -39.15 30.44 8.41
N GLU A 523 -39.32 29.52 7.47
CA GLU A 523 -39.72 28.15 7.78
C GLU A 523 -38.64 27.41 8.59
N ASP A 524 -37.39 27.63 8.26
CA ASP A 524 -36.26 27.02 8.97
C ASP A 524 -36.22 27.44 10.45
N HIS A 525 -36.34 28.75 10.73
CA HIS A 525 -36.40 29.25 12.10
C HIS A 525 -37.68 28.82 12.82
N LEU A 526 -38.81 28.86 12.12
CA LEU A 526 -40.09 28.46 12.72
C LEU A 526 -40.05 27.04 13.27
N ILE A 527 -39.54 26.07 12.51
CA ILE A 527 -39.46 24.69 12.97
C ILE A 527 -38.42 24.55 14.10
N GLU A 528 -37.31 25.26 14.05
CA GLU A 528 -36.31 25.30 15.11
C GLU A 528 -36.89 25.80 16.44
N ASP A 529 -37.65 26.91 16.39
CA ASP A 529 -38.32 27.45 17.55
C ASP A 529 -39.37 26.49 18.14
N VAL A 530 -40.18 25.89 17.29
CA VAL A 530 -41.21 24.89 17.70
C VAL A 530 -40.59 23.68 18.35
N ILE A 531 -39.46 23.16 17.82
CA ILE A 531 -38.72 22.03 18.42
C ILE A 531 -38.19 22.45 19.80
N THR A 532 -37.63 23.64 19.90
CA THR A 532 -37.04 24.13 21.15
C THR A 532 -38.12 24.30 22.21
N GLU A 533 -39.28 24.93 21.87
CA GLU A 533 -40.42 25.08 22.75
C GLU A 533 -41.03 23.75 23.14
N TYR A 534 -41.10 22.77 22.23
CA TYR A 534 -41.61 21.43 22.53
C TYR A 534 -40.79 20.75 23.64
N TYR A 535 -39.49 20.84 23.60
CA TYR A 535 -38.63 20.28 24.66
C TYR A 535 -38.66 21.11 25.94
N ASP A 536 -38.83 22.40 25.84
CA ASP A 536 -39.02 23.26 27.00
C ASP A 536 -40.38 22.91 27.75
N GLU A 537 -41.43 22.64 27.00
CA GLU A 537 -42.70 22.18 27.57
C GLU A 537 -42.58 20.80 28.24
N HIS A 538 -41.70 19.94 27.75
CA HIS A 538 -41.41 18.65 28.41
C HIS A 538 -40.51 18.81 29.64
N PHE A 539 -39.35 19.37 29.49
CA PHE A 539 -38.33 19.36 30.54
C PHE A 539 -38.53 20.40 31.65
N ARG A 540 -39.21 21.50 31.36
CA ARG A 540 -39.41 22.60 32.30
C ARG A 540 -40.82 22.62 32.89
N THR A 541 -41.84 22.38 32.08
CA THR A 541 -43.23 22.49 32.55
C THR A 541 -43.88 21.14 32.84
N GLY A 542 -43.38 20.07 32.25
CA GLY A 542 -43.95 18.71 32.39
C GLY A 542 -45.32 18.53 31.72
N ARG A 543 -45.74 19.48 30.86
CA ARG A 543 -47.04 19.36 30.17
C ARG A 543 -47.05 18.29 29.12
N ILE A 544 -45.92 18.06 28.43
CA ILE A 544 -45.75 16.95 27.51
C ILE A 544 -45.20 15.78 28.32
N LYS A 545 -45.94 14.71 28.47
CA LYS A 545 -45.53 13.57 29.30
C LYS A 545 -44.63 12.60 28.57
N GLU A 546 -44.88 12.39 27.29
CA GLU A 546 -44.16 11.43 26.46
C GLU A 546 -43.55 12.11 25.24
N LEU A 547 -42.30 11.88 25.02
CA LEU A 547 -41.57 12.41 23.86
C LEU A 547 -41.70 11.45 22.71
N SER A 548 -42.41 11.83 21.64
CA SER A 548 -42.61 11.05 20.41
C SER A 548 -42.93 11.98 19.23
N PHE A 549 -42.89 11.47 18.02
CA PHE A 549 -43.39 12.22 16.87
C PHE A 549 -44.88 12.57 17.04
N ASN A 550 -45.70 11.65 17.60
CA ASN A 550 -47.10 11.92 17.85
C ASN A 550 -47.32 13.14 18.74
N SER A 551 -46.65 13.21 19.87
CA SER A 551 -46.76 14.34 20.78
C SER A 551 -46.16 15.63 20.20
N PHE A 552 -45.11 15.54 19.42
CA PHE A 552 -44.54 16.68 18.66
C PHE A 552 -45.53 17.18 17.61
N TYR A 553 -46.13 16.31 16.81
CA TYR A 553 -47.13 16.67 15.81
C TYR A 553 -48.32 17.37 16.46
N GLU A 554 -48.90 16.82 17.52
CA GLU A 554 -50.03 17.45 18.27
C GLU A 554 -49.65 18.83 18.84
N PHE A 555 -48.40 18.97 19.30
CA PHE A 555 -47.88 20.25 19.77
C PHE A 555 -47.70 21.24 18.62
N SER A 556 -47.07 20.82 17.56
CA SER A 556 -46.70 21.67 16.42
C SER A 556 -47.94 22.18 15.67
N VAL A 557 -48.95 21.34 15.47
CA VAL A 557 -50.23 21.73 14.79
C VAL A 557 -50.95 22.82 15.56
N LYS A 558 -50.83 22.86 16.87
CA LYS A 558 -51.42 23.96 17.70
C LYS A 558 -50.51 25.16 17.74
N ARG A 559 -49.22 24.97 17.92
CA ARG A 559 -48.28 26.07 18.22
C ARG A 559 -47.86 26.86 16.99
N ILE A 560 -47.68 26.22 15.84
CA ILE A 560 -47.26 26.91 14.59
C ILE A 560 -48.27 27.99 14.18
N PRO A 561 -49.58 27.75 14.13
CA PRO A 561 -50.55 28.80 13.80
C PRO A 561 -50.55 29.99 14.77
N GLU A 562 -50.27 29.76 16.06
CA GLU A 562 -50.09 30.87 17.03
C GLU A 562 -48.86 31.71 16.71
N ILE A 563 -47.72 31.10 16.50
CA ILE A 563 -46.47 31.83 16.12
C ILE A 563 -46.63 32.60 14.82
N VAL A 564 -47.26 31.96 13.81
CA VAL A 564 -47.53 32.61 12.50
C VAL A 564 -48.41 33.86 12.66
N ARG A 565 -49.46 33.76 13.43
CA ARG A 565 -50.38 34.89 13.72
C ARG A 565 -49.69 35.99 14.53
N ASP A 566 -49.01 35.61 15.62
CA ASP A 566 -48.43 36.56 16.57
C ASP A 566 -47.24 37.34 15.92
N ASN A 567 -46.49 36.73 15.05
CA ASN A 567 -45.36 37.31 14.31
C ASN A 567 -45.76 37.83 12.93
N LYS A 568 -47.02 37.68 12.49
CA LYS A 568 -47.53 38.10 11.16
C LYS A 568 -46.66 37.50 10.03
N LEU A 569 -46.37 36.22 10.09
CA LEU A 569 -45.57 35.55 9.09
C LEU A 569 -46.45 35.19 7.88
N ASP A 570 -46.00 35.58 6.68
CA ASP A 570 -46.71 35.27 5.44
C ASP A 570 -46.02 34.14 4.67
N GLY A 571 -46.80 33.43 3.86
CA GLY A 571 -46.29 32.44 2.91
C GLY A 571 -45.98 31.07 3.47
N ILE A 572 -46.44 30.74 4.71
CA ILE A 572 -46.27 29.43 5.34
C ILE A 572 -47.46 28.55 5.00
N ASP A 573 -47.23 27.41 4.31
CA ASP A 573 -48.27 26.49 3.92
C ASP A 573 -48.55 25.47 5.04
N LEU A 574 -49.43 25.86 5.97
CA LEU A 574 -49.84 25.04 7.11
C LEU A 574 -50.70 23.85 6.68
N ALA A 575 -51.46 23.97 5.60
CA ALA A 575 -52.31 22.88 5.12
C ALA A 575 -51.48 21.70 4.63
N THR A 576 -50.45 22.01 3.83
CA THR A 576 -49.49 20.96 3.34
C THR A 576 -48.71 20.40 4.51
N TYR A 577 -48.25 21.24 5.47
CA TYR A 577 -47.55 20.75 6.67
C TYR A 577 -48.40 19.72 7.42
N ASN A 578 -49.60 20.07 7.77
CA ASN A 578 -50.50 19.19 8.53
C ASN A 578 -50.85 17.91 7.77
N TYR A 579 -51.05 18.00 6.45
CA TYR A 579 -51.38 16.88 5.60
C TYR A 579 -50.26 15.86 5.48
N LEU A 580 -49.05 16.30 5.16
CA LEU A 580 -47.91 15.40 4.93
C LEU A 580 -47.40 14.78 6.24
N LEU A 581 -47.30 15.56 7.31
CA LEU A 581 -46.86 15.00 8.60
C LEU A 581 -47.88 14.01 9.21
N LYS A 582 -49.15 14.13 8.84
CA LYS A 582 -50.21 13.22 9.32
C LYS A 582 -49.96 11.78 8.93
N ASP A 583 -49.22 11.53 7.86
CA ASP A 583 -48.88 10.18 7.40
C ASP A 583 -47.95 9.41 8.36
N PHE A 584 -47.22 10.12 9.19
CA PHE A 584 -46.35 9.61 10.26
C PHE A 584 -47.00 9.69 11.66
N TYR A 585 -48.20 10.30 11.75
CA TYR A 585 -48.99 10.37 12.97
C TYR A 585 -49.85 9.15 13.13
N LYS A 586 -50.24 8.86 14.36
CA LYS A 586 -51.07 7.73 14.78
C LYS A 586 -52.21 7.45 13.79
N GLY A 587 -52.20 6.25 13.21
CA GLY A 587 -53.15 5.80 12.20
C GLY A 587 -52.85 6.24 10.77
N GLY A 588 -51.69 6.85 10.52
CA GLY A 588 -51.16 7.10 9.20
C GLY A 588 -50.38 5.88 8.65
N ASN A 589 -49.98 5.93 7.39
CA ASN A 589 -49.31 4.80 6.71
C ASN A 589 -47.93 4.46 7.31
N HIS A 590 -47.25 5.44 7.92
CA HIS A 590 -45.94 5.32 8.50
C HIS A 590 -45.89 5.64 10.00
N ASP A 591 -47.00 5.36 10.73
CA ASP A 591 -47.17 5.77 12.12
C ASP A 591 -46.14 5.13 13.08
N THR A 592 -45.60 3.97 12.78
CA THR A 592 -44.59 3.29 13.60
C THR A 592 -43.20 3.83 13.39
N THR A 593 -42.90 4.33 12.20
CA THR A 593 -41.54 4.69 11.76
C THR A 593 -40.82 5.66 12.69
N LEU A 594 -41.54 6.67 13.22
CA LEU A 594 -41.00 7.74 14.08
C LEU A 594 -41.51 7.70 15.53
N ASN A 595 -42.32 6.72 15.90
CA ASN A 595 -42.97 6.65 17.22
C ASN A 595 -42.53 5.46 18.07
N GLU A 596 -41.95 4.42 17.46
CA GLU A 596 -41.46 3.27 18.21
C GLU A 596 -40.06 3.50 18.72
N ASN A 597 -39.80 3.12 19.97
CA ASN A 597 -38.46 3.28 20.54
C ASN A 597 -37.49 2.31 19.89
N LEU A 598 -36.32 2.79 19.53
CA LEU A 598 -35.21 1.98 19.05
C LEU A 598 -34.84 0.93 20.11
N ASP A 599 -34.55 -0.26 19.68
CA ASP A 599 -33.94 -1.27 20.54
C ASP A 599 -32.55 -0.77 21.00
N THR A 600 -32.44 -0.40 22.27
CA THR A 600 -31.20 0.15 22.85
C THR A 600 -30.06 -0.86 22.85
N SER A 601 -30.35 -2.17 22.64
CA SER A 601 -29.34 -3.21 22.49
C SER A 601 -28.47 -2.97 21.24
N LEU A 602 -28.94 -2.24 20.21
CA LEU A 602 -28.19 -1.88 19.02
C LEU A 602 -26.92 -1.08 19.32
N PHE A 603 -26.89 -0.34 20.42
CA PHE A 603 -25.66 0.40 20.77
C PHE A 603 -24.53 -0.51 21.24
N ASP A 604 -24.85 -1.70 21.72
CA ASP A 604 -23.87 -2.69 22.16
C ASP A 604 -23.38 -3.64 21.06
N GLU A 605 -24.16 -3.73 19.97
CA GLU A 605 -23.79 -4.54 18.81
C GLU A 605 -22.53 -4.01 18.14
N THR A 606 -21.62 -4.90 17.79
CA THR A 606 -20.34 -4.52 17.14
C THR A 606 -20.44 -4.51 15.62
N PHE A 607 -21.45 -5.15 15.04
CA PHE A 607 -21.67 -5.23 13.60
C PHE A 607 -23.17 -5.12 13.31
N ILE A 608 -23.57 -4.06 12.62
CA ILE A 608 -24.97 -3.79 12.28
C ILE A 608 -25.07 -3.54 10.77
N VAL A 609 -26.01 -4.20 10.13
CA VAL A 609 -26.35 -3.97 8.72
C VAL A 609 -27.80 -3.55 8.62
N PHE A 610 -28.06 -2.41 8.01
CA PHE A 610 -29.37 -1.94 7.63
C PHE A 610 -29.57 -2.18 6.13
N GLU A 611 -30.38 -3.16 5.77
CA GLU A 611 -30.74 -3.49 4.40
C GLU A 611 -31.99 -2.69 4.00
N ILE A 612 -31.83 -1.78 3.04
CA ILE A 612 -32.88 -0.85 2.65
C ILE A 612 -33.14 -0.86 1.13
N ASP A 613 -32.84 -1.99 0.45
CA ASP A 613 -33.06 -2.13 -1.00
C ASP A 613 -34.53 -1.96 -1.39
N SER A 614 -35.46 -2.43 -0.56
CA SER A 614 -36.92 -2.36 -0.81
C SER A 614 -37.41 -0.92 -0.95
N ILE A 615 -36.79 0.05 -0.32
CA ILE A 615 -37.18 1.47 -0.34
C ILE A 615 -36.21 2.35 -1.16
N LYS A 616 -35.23 1.77 -1.84
CA LYS A 616 -34.15 2.52 -2.52
C LYS A 616 -34.63 3.53 -3.57
N ASP A 617 -35.81 3.27 -4.15
CA ASP A 617 -36.43 4.12 -5.17
C ASP A 617 -37.53 5.03 -4.62
N ASP A 618 -37.84 4.94 -3.31
CA ASP A 618 -38.77 5.83 -2.64
C ASP A 618 -38.10 7.16 -2.31
N PRO A 619 -38.59 8.29 -2.86
CA PRO A 619 -37.95 9.59 -2.71
C PRO A 619 -38.07 10.18 -1.31
N LEU A 620 -38.92 9.65 -0.45
CA LEU A 620 -39.12 10.11 0.92
C LEU A 620 -38.55 9.13 1.93
N LEU A 621 -38.92 7.85 1.84
CA LEU A 621 -38.53 6.85 2.83
C LEU A 621 -37.03 6.56 2.82
N PHE A 622 -36.39 6.47 1.65
CA PHE A 622 -34.99 6.17 1.59
C PHE A 622 -34.10 7.23 2.28
N PRO A 623 -34.25 8.54 2.00
CA PRO A 623 -33.51 9.57 2.73
C PRO A 623 -33.88 9.62 4.22
N LEU A 624 -35.16 9.43 4.55
CA LEU A 624 -35.63 9.45 5.94
C LEU A 624 -34.98 8.34 6.78
N VAL A 625 -35.03 7.12 6.31
CA VAL A 625 -34.43 5.95 6.98
C VAL A 625 -32.90 6.10 7.06
N THR A 626 -32.25 6.58 6.00
CA THR A 626 -30.82 6.86 6.01
C THR A 626 -30.46 7.91 7.08
N LEU A 627 -31.28 8.96 7.23
CA LEU A 627 -31.10 9.98 8.27
C LEU A 627 -31.19 9.36 9.67
N ILE A 628 -32.17 8.48 9.89
CA ILE A 628 -32.35 7.74 11.16
C ILE A 628 -31.10 6.91 11.46
N ILE A 629 -30.58 6.15 10.50
CA ILE A 629 -29.39 5.31 10.68
C ILE A 629 -28.15 6.16 11.01
N MET A 630 -28.02 7.33 10.38
CA MET A 630 -26.93 8.26 10.71
C MET A 630 -27.03 8.78 12.14
N ASP A 631 -28.24 9.07 12.64
CA ASP A 631 -28.44 9.50 14.05
C ASP A 631 -28.10 8.37 15.02
N VAL A 632 -28.49 7.12 14.72
CA VAL A 632 -28.07 5.93 15.48
C VAL A 632 -26.54 5.85 15.56
N PHE A 633 -25.85 6.05 14.44
CA PHE A 633 -24.40 6.03 14.42
C PHE A 633 -23.79 7.17 15.26
N ILE A 634 -24.34 8.37 15.19
CA ILE A 634 -23.89 9.51 16.00
C ILE A 634 -24.05 9.23 17.50
N GLN A 635 -25.18 8.65 17.91
CA GLN A 635 -25.40 8.26 19.29
C GLN A 635 -24.38 7.19 19.72
N LYS A 636 -24.17 6.16 18.90
CA LYS A 636 -23.16 5.13 19.13
C LYS A 636 -21.75 5.72 19.26
N MET A 637 -21.37 6.67 18.42
CA MET A 637 -20.07 7.36 18.51
C MET A 637 -19.85 8.03 19.86
N ARG A 638 -20.87 8.59 20.47
CA ARG A 638 -20.79 9.29 21.76
C ARG A 638 -20.66 8.33 22.94
N ILE A 639 -21.31 7.17 22.86
CA ILE A 639 -21.35 6.18 23.94
C ILE A 639 -20.08 5.33 23.95
N LYS A 640 -19.64 4.83 22.81
CA LYS A 640 -18.50 3.90 22.70
C LYS A 640 -17.18 4.64 22.51
N LYS A 641 -16.08 4.08 23.07
CA LYS A 641 -14.74 4.69 22.99
C LYS A 641 -13.81 4.04 21.96
N ASN A 642 -14.18 2.86 21.46
CA ASN A 642 -13.41 2.15 20.42
C ASN A 642 -13.54 2.83 19.05
N ARG A 643 -12.83 2.32 18.03
CA ARG A 643 -12.99 2.76 16.63
C ARG A 643 -14.33 2.36 16.08
N LYS A 644 -14.92 3.20 15.22
CA LYS A 644 -16.22 2.96 14.59
C LYS A 644 -16.19 3.39 13.13
N VAL A 645 -16.94 2.66 12.30
CA VAL A 645 -17.07 2.97 10.88
C VAL A 645 -18.54 2.89 10.48
N LEU A 646 -19.02 3.92 9.80
CA LEU A 646 -20.28 3.89 9.06
C LEU A 646 -19.95 3.77 7.56
N VAL A 647 -20.48 2.76 6.91
CA VAL A 647 -20.38 2.58 5.46
C VAL A 647 -21.75 2.75 4.84
N ILE A 648 -21.87 3.60 3.83
CA ILE A 648 -23.12 3.87 3.13
C ILE A 648 -22.94 3.49 1.66
N GLU A 649 -23.61 2.42 1.24
CA GLU A 649 -23.67 2.05 -0.17
C GLU A 649 -24.75 2.86 -0.89
N GLU A 650 -24.47 3.22 -2.16
CA GLU A 650 -25.36 4.02 -3.02
C GLU A 650 -25.86 5.33 -2.34
N ALA A 651 -24.99 5.92 -1.51
CA ALA A 651 -25.33 7.10 -0.69
C ALA A 651 -25.86 8.30 -1.48
N TRP A 652 -25.55 8.40 -2.75
CA TRP A 652 -25.97 9.49 -3.60
C TRP A 652 -27.48 9.67 -3.68
N LYS A 653 -28.26 8.58 -3.64
CA LYS A 653 -29.73 8.65 -3.62
C LYS A 653 -30.25 9.33 -2.36
N ALA A 654 -29.62 9.06 -1.22
CA ALA A 654 -29.96 9.73 0.04
C ALA A 654 -29.50 11.20 0.07
N ILE A 655 -28.37 11.49 -0.59
CA ILE A 655 -27.67 12.77 -0.52
C ILE A 655 -28.15 13.77 -1.60
N ALA A 656 -29.05 13.36 -2.47
CA ALA A 656 -29.55 14.22 -3.56
C ALA A 656 -30.16 15.55 -3.09
N SER A 657 -30.55 15.66 -1.81
CA SER A 657 -31.10 16.89 -1.25
C SER A 657 -30.02 17.76 -0.57
N PRO A 658 -30.09 19.10 -0.69
CA PRO A 658 -29.18 20.02 0.00
C PRO A 658 -29.16 19.82 1.51
N MET A 659 -30.28 19.49 2.10
CA MET A 659 -30.47 19.26 3.52
C MET A 659 -29.69 18.03 4.00
N MET A 660 -29.79 16.93 3.28
CA MET A 660 -29.05 15.71 3.57
C MET A 660 -27.55 15.90 3.41
N ALA A 661 -27.12 16.63 2.39
CA ALA A 661 -25.71 16.91 2.16
C ALA A 661 -25.09 17.73 3.32
N GLU A 662 -25.82 18.70 3.89
CA GLU A 662 -25.35 19.41 5.08
C GLU A 662 -25.24 18.51 6.32
N TYR A 663 -26.18 17.60 6.50
CA TYR A 663 -26.15 16.66 7.60
C TYR A 663 -24.96 15.67 7.47
N ILE A 664 -24.69 15.19 6.26
CA ILE A 664 -23.52 14.36 5.98
C ILE A 664 -22.23 15.13 6.24
N LYS A 665 -22.14 16.36 5.81
CA LYS A 665 -20.99 17.25 6.10
C LYS A 665 -20.78 17.40 7.62
N TYR A 666 -21.86 17.55 8.37
CA TYR A 666 -21.82 17.55 9.82
C TYR A 666 -21.32 16.19 10.39
N LEU A 667 -21.84 15.08 9.89
CA LEU A 667 -21.45 13.73 10.29
C LEU A 667 -19.94 13.49 10.06
N TYR A 668 -19.42 13.85 8.90
CA TYR A 668 -17.99 13.73 8.59
C TYR A 668 -17.10 14.55 9.54
N LYS A 669 -17.52 15.77 9.87
CA LYS A 669 -16.78 16.61 10.80
C LYS A 669 -16.85 16.09 12.24
N THR A 670 -17.98 15.51 12.62
CA THR A 670 -18.22 15.01 13.97
C THR A 670 -17.50 13.66 14.19
N ALA A 671 -17.55 12.76 13.21
CA ALA A 671 -16.90 11.45 13.26
C ALA A 671 -15.43 11.55 13.66
N ARG A 672 -14.70 12.51 13.09
CA ARG A 672 -13.29 12.76 13.41
C ARG A 672 -13.00 12.97 14.90
N LYS A 673 -13.94 13.55 15.66
CA LYS A 673 -13.76 13.85 17.10
C LYS A 673 -13.93 12.61 17.97
N PHE A 674 -14.61 11.57 17.48
CA PHE A 674 -15.01 10.40 18.24
C PHE A 674 -14.35 9.09 17.80
N TRP A 675 -13.19 9.21 17.14
CA TRP A 675 -12.47 8.04 16.59
C TRP A 675 -13.37 7.19 15.69
N ALA A 676 -14.09 7.87 14.83
CA ALA A 676 -14.99 7.27 13.87
C ALA A 676 -14.65 7.72 12.45
N SER A 677 -15.06 6.94 11.47
CA SER A 677 -14.93 7.25 10.06
C SER A 677 -16.22 6.97 9.32
N VAL A 678 -16.42 7.67 8.22
CA VAL A 678 -17.56 7.50 7.31
C VAL A 678 -17.02 7.13 5.95
N GLY A 679 -17.52 6.03 5.39
CA GLY A 679 -17.22 5.57 4.05
C GLY A 679 -18.43 5.67 3.15
N VAL A 680 -18.25 6.23 1.97
CA VAL A 680 -19.27 6.26 0.91
C VAL A 680 -18.80 5.38 -0.23
N VAL A 681 -19.67 4.51 -0.66
CA VAL A 681 -19.41 3.52 -1.71
C VAL A 681 -20.43 3.71 -2.82
N THR A 682 -19.98 3.86 -4.09
CA THR A 682 -20.87 4.09 -5.22
C THR A 682 -20.38 3.40 -6.49
N GLN A 683 -21.29 3.21 -7.44
CA GLN A 683 -21.00 2.60 -8.74
C GLN A 683 -20.69 3.64 -9.82
N GLU A 684 -21.31 4.78 -9.76
CA GLU A 684 -21.20 5.81 -10.77
C GLU A 684 -20.81 7.17 -10.20
N ILE A 685 -19.82 7.80 -10.80
CA ILE A 685 -19.38 9.13 -10.36
C ILE A 685 -20.38 10.22 -10.78
N GLN A 686 -21.15 9.98 -11.84
CA GLN A 686 -22.13 10.96 -12.33
C GLN A 686 -23.21 11.27 -11.30
N ASP A 687 -23.52 10.30 -10.44
CA ASP A 687 -24.46 10.46 -9.34
C ASP A 687 -23.98 11.50 -8.32
N ILE A 688 -22.66 11.66 -8.20
CA ILE A 688 -22.02 12.62 -7.28
C ILE A 688 -21.77 13.96 -7.97
N VAL A 689 -21.49 13.97 -9.27
CA VAL A 689 -21.19 15.18 -10.06
C VAL A 689 -22.41 16.06 -10.25
N GLY A 690 -23.59 15.44 -10.35
CA GLY A 690 -24.86 16.16 -10.53
C GLY A 690 -25.22 17.12 -9.40
N SER A 691 -24.59 16.99 -8.23
CA SER A 691 -24.80 17.89 -7.08
C SER A 691 -23.47 18.49 -6.59
N PRO A 692 -23.25 19.81 -6.79
CA PRO A 692 -22.07 20.49 -6.23
C PRO A 692 -21.92 20.33 -4.72
N ILE A 693 -23.05 20.25 -4.01
CA ILE A 693 -23.12 20.14 -2.56
C ILE A 693 -22.63 18.75 -2.11
N VAL A 694 -23.00 17.70 -2.84
CA VAL A 694 -22.57 16.33 -2.58
C VAL A 694 -21.05 16.19 -2.79
N LYS A 695 -20.55 16.77 -3.88
CA LYS A 695 -19.12 16.82 -4.14
C LYS A 695 -18.34 17.44 -2.98
N GLU A 696 -18.77 18.58 -2.48
CA GLU A 696 -18.12 19.24 -1.35
C GLU A 696 -18.26 18.46 -0.05
N ALA A 697 -19.40 17.85 0.20
CA ALA A 697 -19.66 17.14 1.45
C ALA A 697 -18.85 15.84 1.55
N ILE A 698 -18.76 15.07 0.48
CA ILE A 698 -18.14 13.74 0.50
C ILE A 698 -16.68 13.82 0.09
N ILE A 699 -16.39 14.31 -1.10
CA ILE A 699 -15.05 14.19 -1.70
C ILE A 699 -14.05 15.06 -0.95
N ASN A 700 -14.40 16.29 -0.61
CA ASN A 700 -13.50 17.18 0.12
C ASN A 700 -13.27 16.77 1.59
N ASN A 701 -14.09 15.87 2.12
CA ASN A 701 -13.95 15.36 3.48
C ASN A 701 -13.48 13.89 3.53
N SER A 702 -13.10 13.29 2.40
CA SER A 702 -12.56 11.94 2.32
C SER A 702 -11.10 11.98 1.89
N ASP A 703 -10.18 11.80 2.83
CA ASP A 703 -8.75 11.81 2.54
C ASP A 703 -8.29 10.46 1.93
N VAL A 704 -9.14 9.45 2.03
CA VAL A 704 -8.88 8.12 1.46
C VAL A 704 -9.78 7.90 0.25
N VAL A 705 -9.19 7.61 -0.89
CA VAL A 705 -9.90 7.35 -2.15
C VAL A 705 -9.52 5.96 -2.63
N MET A 706 -10.53 5.12 -2.88
CA MET A 706 -10.39 3.76 -3.38
C MET A 706 -11.08 3.65 -4.74
N LEU A 707 -10.35 3.22 -5.74
CA LEU A 707 -10.90 3.03 -7.10
C LEU A 707 -10.66 1.60 -7.56
N LEU A 708 -11.75 0.93 -7.93
CA LEU A 708 -11.66 -0.35 -8.63
C LEU A 708 -11.48 -0.09 -10.13
N ASP A 709 -11.47 -1.14 -10.96
CA ASP A 709 -11.21 -1.04 -12.39
C ASP A 709 -12.12 -0.02 -13.08
N GLN A 710 -11.53 1.06 -13.58
CA GLN A 710 -12.19 2.17 -14.27
C GLN A 710 -12.09 2.09 -15.79
N SER A 711 -11.69 0.95 -16.35
CA SER A 711 -11.47 0.79 -17.81
C SER A 711 -12.71 1.10 -18.65
N LYS A 712 -13.92 0.88 -18.09
CA LYS A 712 -15.20 1.21 -18.75
C LYS A 712 -15.40 2.71 -18.96
N PHE A 713 -14.76 3.55 -18.16
CA PHE A 713 -14.92 5.00 -18.18
C PHE A 713 -13.69 5.74 -18.72
N ARG A 714 -12.79 5.04 -19.40
CA ARG A 714 -11.51 5.60 -19.85
C ARG A 714 -11.66 6.87 -20.69
N GLU A 715 -12.66 6.93 -21.59
CA GLU A 715 -12.90 8.08 -22.44
C GLU A 715 -13.43 9.32 -21.70
N ARG A 716 -14.04 9.11 -20.52
CA ARG A 716 -14.58 10.19 -19.65
C ARG A 716 -13.81 10.33 -18.36
N PHE A 717 -12.62 9.72 -18.26
CA PHE A 717 -11.88 9.66 -17.02
C PHE A 717 -11.35 11.04 -16.56
N ASP A 718 -11.22 12.00 -17.47
CA ASP A 718 -10.80 13.37 -17.15
C ASP A 718 -11.78 14.06 -16.19
N GLU A 719 -13.08 13.74 -16.28
CA GLU A 719 -14.08 14.22 -15.31
C GLU A 719 -13.82 13.64 -13.93
N ILE A 720 -13.59 12.32 -13.84
CA ILE A 720 -13.26 11.62 -12.60
C ILE A 720 -11.97 12.18 -11.99
N LYS A 721 -10.95 12.37 -12.83
CA LYS A 721 -9.66 12.94 -12.45
C LYS A 721 -9.81 14.32 -11.83
N ALA A 722 -10.57 15.20 -12.47
CA ALA A 722 -10.79 16.57 -12.00
C ALA A 722 -11.58 16.61 -10.69
N ILE A 723 -12.57 15.73 -10.52
CA ILE A 723 -13.41 15.68 -9.33
C ILE A 723 -12.66 15.16 -8.12
N LEU A 724 -11.94 14.06 -8.30
CA LEU A 724 -11.19 13.41 -7.22
C LEU A 724 -9.80 14.04 -7.00
N GLY A 725 -9.42 15.04 -7.80
CA GLY A 725 -8.11 15.66 -7.72
C GLY A 725 -6.96 14.67 -7.95
N LEU A 726 -7.13 13.76 -8.94
CA LEU A 726 -6.12 12.76 -9.26
C LEU A 726 -4.99 13.36 -10.09
N THR A 727 -3.79 12.94 -9.82
CA THR A 727 -2.60 13.30 -10.60
C THR A 727 -2.48 12.42 -11.86
N ASP A 728 -1.63 12.81 -12.82
CA ASP A 728 -1.29 11.97 -13.96
C ASP A 728 -0.63 10.65 -13.53
N VAL A 729 0.11 10.69 -12.44
CA VAL A 729 0.71 9.52 -11.80
C VAL A 729 -0.36 8.56 -11.30
N ASP A 730 -1.40 9.08 -10.62
CA ASP A 730 -2.53 8.27 -10.15
C ASP A 730 -3.28 7.63 -11.33
N CYS A 731 -3.51 8.39 -12.40
CA CYS A 731 -4.19 7.88 -13.61
C CYS A 731 -3.43 6.71 -14.24
N LYS A 732 -2.10 6.82 -14.35
CA LYS A 732 -1.27 5.71 -14.85
C LYS A 732 -1.43 4.46 -14.00
N LYS A 733 -1.41 4.58 -12.68
CA LYS A 733 -1.62 3.46 -11.75
C LYS A 733 -3.01 2.84 -11.92
N ILE A 734 -4.06 3.66 -11.96
CA ILE A 734 -5.46 3.21 -12.09
C ILE A 734 -5.67 2.38 -13.36
N PHE A 735 -5.11 2.78 -14.49
CA PHE A 735 -5.27 2.04 -15.74
C PHE A 735 -4.45 0.74 -15.82
N THR A 736 -3.60 0.46 -14.86
CA THR A 736 -2.93 -0.85 -14.72
C THR A 736 -3.71 -1.86 -13.90
N ILE A 737 -4.81 -1.47 -13.25
CA ILE A 737 -5.63 -2.35 -12.40
C ILE A 737 -6.09 -3.57 -13.21
N ASN A 738 -5.86 -4.78 -12.70
CA ASN A 738 -6.17 -6.08 -13.29
C ASN A 738 -5.54 -6.34 -14.68
N ARG A 739 -4.46 -5.62 -15.05
CA ARG A 739 -3.85 -5.70 -16.37
C ARG A 739 -2.42 -6.24 -16.38
N LEU A 740 -1.77 -6.32 -15.23
CA LEU A 740 -0.47 -6.98 -15.12
C LEU A 740 -0.64 -8.50 -15.15
N GLU A 741 0.41 -9.20 -15.59
CA GLU A 741 0.46 -10.66 -15.64
C GLU A 741 0.70 -11.26 -14.24
N ASN A 742 -0.02 -10.78 -13.24
CA ASN A 742 0.13 -11.22 -11.85
C ASN A 742 -1.08 -11.99 -11.30
N LYS A 743 -2.07 -12.27 -12.16
CA LYS A 743 -3.34 -12.90 -11.76
C LYS A 743 -3.45 -14.38 -12.11
N ASP A 744 -2.47 -14.93 -12.83
CA ASP A 744 -2.50 -16.33 -13.24
C ASP A 744 -2.46 -17.27 -12.02
N GLY A 745 -3.42 -18.21 -11.98
CA GLY A 745 -3.59 -19.14 -10.85
C GLY A 745 -4.23 -18.53 -9.59
N ARG A 746 -4.72 -17.28 -9.63
CA ARG A 746 -5.36 -16.59 -8.52
C ARG A 746 -6.87 -16.46 -8.77
N SER A 747 -7.66 -17.30 -8.10
CA SER A 747 -9.10 -17.48 -8.40
C SER A 747 -9.96 -16.27 -8.00
N PHE A 748 -9.84 -15.78 -6.77
CA PHE A 748 -10.65 -14.68 -6.23
C PHE A 748 -9.79 -13.45 -6.01
N PHE A 749 -9.29 -12.92 -7.14
CA PHE A 749 -8.36 -11.80 -7.15
C PHE A 749 -8.90 -10.61 -7.94
N ARG A 750 -8.82 -9.43 -7.34
CA ARG A 750 -9.06 -8.13 -7.96
C ARG A 750 -8.04 -7.14 -7.43
N GLU A 751 -7.69 -6.15 -8.23
CA GLU A 751 -6.87 -5.04 -7.76
C GLU A 751 -7.72 -3.80 -7.47
N VAL A 752 -7.26 -3.00 -6.53
CA VAL A 752 -7.84 -1.72 -6.11
C VAL A 752 -6.73 -0.68 -6.01
N PHE A 753 -6.97 0.49 -6.56
CA PHE A 753 -6.14 1.67 -6.33
C PHE A 753 -6.57 2.33 -5.03
N ILE A 754 -5.62 2.62 -4.15
CA ILE A 754 -5.86 3.31 -2.88
C ILE A 754 -4.94 4.51 -2.81
N ARG A 755 -5.55 5.70 -2.63
CA ARG A 755 -4.85 6.94 -2.32
C ARG A 755 -5.20 7.38 -0.91
N ARG A 756 -4.18 7.69 -0.12
CA ARG A 756 -4.28 8.20 1.25
C ARG A 756 -3.45 9.49 1.32
N GLY A 757 -4.12 10.63 1.32
CA GLY A 757 -3.45 11.93 1.18
C GLY A 757 -2.63 12.02 -0.11
N SER A 758 -1.31 12.15 0.02
CA SER A 758 -0.37 12.21 -1.12
C SER A 758 0.19 10.84 -1.55
N VAL A 759 -0.03 9.79 -0.77
CA VAL A 759 0.49 8.44 -1.07
C VAL A 759 -0.56 7.61 -1.80
N SER A 760 -0.17 7.01 -2.92
CA SER A 760 -1.06 6.15 -3.70
C SER A 760 -0.36 4.89 -4.20
N ALA A 761 -1.05 3.77 -4.17
CA ALA A 761 -0.59 2.50 -4.73
C ALA A 761 -1.75 1.63 -5.20
N VAL A 762 -1.44 0.58 -5.96
CA VAL A 762 -2.38 -0.46 -6.35
C VAL A 762 -2.10 -1.70 -5.53
N TYR A 763 -3.15 -2.24 -4.93
CA TYR A 763 -3.12 -3.42 -4.08
C TYR A 763 -4.03 -4.50 -4.64
N GLY A 764 -3.74 -5.75 -4.32
CA GLY A 764 -4.61 -6.87 -4.64
C GLY A 764 -5.54 -7.21 -3.48
N VAL A 765 -6.80 -7.47 -3.79
CA VAL A 765 -7.76 -8.12 -2.90
C VAL A 765 -7.85 -9.57 -3.34
N GLU A 766 -7.31 -10.45 -2.56
CA GLU A 766 -7.29 -11.90 -2.83
C GLU A 766 -7.70 -12.64 -1.57
N GLU A 767 -8.68 -13.50 -1.69
CA GLU A 767 -9.32 -14.17 -0.56
C GLU A 767 -9.38 -15.68 -0.77
N PRO A 768 -9.28 -16.49 0.30
CA PRO A 768 -9.52 -17.92 0.25
C PRO A 768 -11.00 -18.25 0.01
N HIS A 769 -11.28 -19.51 -0.21
CA HIS A 769 -12.65 -20.00 -0.47
C HIS A 769 -13.63 -19.68 0.66
N GLU A 770 -13.19 -19.79 1.91
CA GLU A 770 -14.01 -19.54 3.10
C GLU A 770 -14.43 -18.06 3.16
N CYS A 771 -13.52 -17.14 2.90
CA CYS A 771 -13.84 -15.72 2.83
C CYS A 771 -14.77 -15.42 1.65
N TYR A 772 -14.49 -15.99 0.48
CA TYR A 772 -15.34 -15.82 -0.69
C TYR A 772 -16.77 -16.26 -0.42
N MET A 773 -16.96 -17.45 0.18
CA MET A 773 -18.30 -17.97 0.52
C MET A 773 -19.02 -17.13 1.56
N THR A 774 -18.27 -16.47 2.45
CA THR A 774 -18.84 -15.51 3.41
C THR A 774 -19.34 -14.23 2.72
N TYR A 775 -18.65 -13.78 1.64
CA TYR A 775 -18.95 -12.52 0.96
C TYR A 775 -19.81 -12.67 -0.28
N THR A 776 -20.13 -13.92 -0.70
CA THR A 776 -20.85 -14.14 -1.95
C THR A 776 -22.23 -13.50 -1.97
N THR A 777 -22.57 -12.87 -3.09
CA THR A 777 -23.90 -12.33 -3.37
C THR A 777 -24.68 -13.22 -4.34
N GLU A 778 -24.05 -14.29 -4.84
CA GLU A 778 -24.66 -15.19 -5.81
C GLU A 778 -25.74 -16.06 -5.15
N ARG A 779 -26.96 -15.96 -5.66
CA ARG A 779 -28.14 -16.63 -5.09
C ARG A 779 -27.94 -18.16 -4.95
N ALA A 780 -27.43 -18.81 -5.99
CA ALA A 780 -27.22 -20.26 -5.97
C ALA A 780 -26.21 -20.70 -4.89
N GLU A 781 -25.18 -19.90 -4.63
CA GLU A 781 -24.18 -20.17 -3.61
C GLU A 781 -24.75 -19.96 -2.20
N LYS A 782 -25.54 -18.90 -2.01
CA LYS A 782 -26.27 -18.65 -0.74
C LYS A 782 -27.27 -19.78 -0.44
N GLU A 783 -28.02 -20.25 -1.42
CA GLU A 783 -28.97 -21.36 -1.28
C GLU A 783 -28.25 -22.66 -0.90
N ALA A 784 -27.16 -22.99 -1.57
CA ALA A 784 -26.35 -24.16 -1.24
C ALA A 784 -25.77 -24.09 0.19
N LEU A 785 -25.29 -22.93 0.63
CA LEU A 785 -24.78 -22.76 1.97
C LEU A 785 -25.89 -22.89 3.04
N LYS A 786 -27.09 -22.38 2.75
CA LYS A 786 -28.29 -22.59 3.61
C LYS A 786 -28.65 -24.07 3.75
N LEU A 787 -28.55 -24.88 2.71
CA LEU A 787 -28.71 -26.33 2.77
C LEU A 787 -27.72 -27.00 3.74
N TYR A 788 -26.44 -26.64 3.62
CA TYR A 788 -25.39 -27.12 4.53
C TYR A 788 -25.70 -26.76 5.99
N LYS A 789 -26.10 -25.53 6.25
CA LYS A 789 -26.45 -25.07 7.59
C LYS A 789 -27.64 -25.83 8.18
N GLN A 790 -28.70 -26.05 7.38
CA GLN A 790 -29.92 -26.71 7.81
C GLN A 790 -29.72 -28.20 8.07
N GLU A 791 -29.05 -28.91 7.16
CA GLU A 791 -28.83 -30.35 7.29
C GLU A 791 -27.84 -30.71 8.38
N LEU A 792 -26.75 -29.97 8.50
CA LEU A 792 -25.72 -30.18 9.53
C LEU A 792 -26.16 -29.59 10.89
N LYS A 793 -27.25 -28.82 10.95
CA LYS A 793 -27.72 -28.12 12.15
C LYS A 793 -26.58 -27.36 12.87
N CYS A 794 -25.77 -26.70 12.12
CA CYS A 794 -24.55 -26.03 12.61
C CYS A 794 -24.66 -24.50 12.46
N ASN A 795 -23.70 -23.78 13.07
CA ASN A 795 -23.56 -22.34 12.85
C ASN A 795 -23.03 -22.05 11.45
N HIS A 796 -23.04 -20.77 11.06
CA HIS A 796 -22.63 -20.32 9.73
C HIS A 796 -21.18 -20.68 9.41
N GLN A 797 -20.27 -20.54 10.36
CA GLN A 797 -18.85 -20.89 10.21
C GLN A 797 -18.66 -22.36 9.83
N HIS A 798 -19.25 -23.29 10.58
CA HIS A 798 -19.12 -24.73 10.28
C HIS A 798 -19.76 -25.11 8.95
N ALA A 799 -20.85 -24.43 8.55
CA ALA A 799 -21.46 -24.64 7.24
C ALA A 799 -20.49 -24.24 6.12
N ILE A 800 -19.78 -23.09 6.25
CA ILE A 800 -18.76 -22.64 5.33
C ILE A 800 -17.61 -23.64 5.26
N GLU A 801 -17.11 -24.10 6.40
CA GLU A 801 -16.02 -25.09 6.47
C GLU A 801 -16.40 -26.38 5.72
N ALA A 802 -17.57 -26.94 6.01
CA ALA A 802 -18.05 -28.17 5.37
C ALA A 802 -18.25 -27.99 3.86
N TYR A 803 -18.87 -26.89 3.45
CA TYR A 803 -19.07 -26.56 2.04
C TYR A 803 -17.73 -26.43 1.30
N CYS A 804 -16.79 -25.69 1.82
CA CYS A 804 -15.48 -25.49 1.18
C CYS A 804 -14.67 -26.79 1.10
N GLN A 805 -14.75 -27.65 2.12
CA GLN A 805 -14.12 -28.97 2.10
C GLN A 805 -14.69 -29.88 1.01
N ASP A 806 -16.02 -29.91 0.85
CA ASP A 806 -16.67 -30.69 -0.19
C ASP A 806 -16.40 -30.10 -1.58
N TRP A 807 -16.36 -28.78 -1.71
CA TRP A 807 -16.01 -28.12 -2.94
C TRP A 807 -14.57 -28.48 -3.37
N GLU A 808 -13.59 -28.41 -2.48
CA GLU A 808 -12.21 -28.85 -2.77
C GLU A 808 -12.14 -30.34 -3.18
N ARG A 809 -12.87 -31.20 -2.48
CA ARG A 809 -12.93 -32.65 -2.77
C ARG A 809 -13.58 -32.96 -4.12
N SER A 810 -14.50 -32.11 -4.56
CA SER A 810 -15.17 -32.27 -5.85
C SER A 810 -14.24 -32.09 -7.03
N GLY A 811 -13.16 -31.29 -6.86
CA GLY A 811 -12.23 -30.92 -7.93
C GLY A 811 -12.80 -29.92 -8.93
N ILE A 812 -13.98 -29.33 -8.64
CA ILE A 812 -14.61 -28.30 -9.46
C ILE A 812 -13.91 -26.97 -9.18
N SER A 813 -13.37 -26.33 -10.20
CA SER A 813 -12.55 -25.12 -10.05
C SER A 813 -13.34 -23.87 -9.66
N LYS A 814 -14.64 -23.80 -10.01
CA LYS A 814 -15.50 -22.63 -9.74
C LYS A 814 -16.59 -22.97 -8.74
N SER A 815 -16.90 -22.03 -7.83
CA SER A 815 -17.90 -22.20 -6.82
C SER A 815 -19.32 -22.35 -7.37
N LEU A 816 -19.70 -21.54 -8.34
CA LEU A 816 -21.07 -21.54 -8.89
C LEU A 816 -21.51 -22.90 -9.47
N PRO A 817 -20.73 -23.60 -10.32
CA PRO A 817 -21.08 -24.96 -10.75
C PRO A 817 -21.20 -25.97 -9.59
N PHE A 818 -20.37 -25.86 -8.57
CA PHE A 818 -20.46 -26.69 -7.39
C PHE A 818 -21.75 -26.41 -6.60
N ALA A 819 -22.07 -25.13 -6.40
CA ALA A 819 -23.33 -24.73 -5.76
C ALA A 819 -24.57 -25.23 -6.51
N GLN A 820 -24.57 -25.17 -7.84
CA GLN A 820 -25.64 -25.70 -8.66
C GLN A 820 -25.79 -27.22 -8.50
N MET A 821 -24.69 -27.95 -8.40
CA MET A 821 -24.69 -29.40 -8.15
C MET A 821 -25.28 -29.72 -6.76
N VAL A 822 -24.94 -28.95 -5.73
CA VAL A 822 -25.50 -29.09 -4.36
C VAL A 822 -27.00 -28.82 -4.37
N ASN A 823 -27.42 -27.73 -5.01
CA ASN A 823 -28.84 -27.36 -5.07
C ASN A 823 -29.69 -28.38 -5.86
N GLN A 824 -29.14 -28.98 -6.93
CA GLN A 824 -29.77 -30.05 -7.68
C GLN A 824 -29.89 -31.33 -6.87
N ALA A 825 -28.91 -31.66 -6.06
CA ALA A 825 -28.92 -32.80 -5.15
C ALA A 825 -29.90 -32.60 -4.01
N GLY A 826 -30.15 -31.34 -3.60
CA GLY A 826 -31.02 -30.99 -2.48
C GLY A 826 -30.55 -31.43 -1.09
N HIS A 827 -29.30 -31.85 -0.97
CA HIS A 827 -28.67 -32.30 0.27
C HIS A 827 -27.15 -32.11 0.25
N VAL A 828 -26.51 -32.16 1.43
CA VAL A 828 -25.06 -32.11 1.63
C VAL A 828 -24.40 -33.32 0.96
N LEU A 829 -23.38 -33.07 0.16
CA LEU A 829 -22.75 -34.10 -0.68
C LEU A 829 -21.81 -35.05 0.08
N ASN A 830 -21.27 -34.64 1.23
CA ASN A 830 -20.38 -35.44 2.07
C ASN A 830 -19.30 -36.19 1.27
N LEU A 831 -18.60 -35.48 0.40
CA LEU A 831 -17.61 -36.08 -0.50
C LEU A 831 -16.39 -36.63 0.28
N LYS A 832 -16.09 -37.92 0.09
CA LYS A 832 -14.89 -38.51 0.70
C LYS A 832 -13.64 -38.02 -0.04
N LYS A 833 -12.52 -37.80 0.68
CA LYS A 833 -11.22 -37.51 0.05
C LYS A 833 -10.92 -38.56 -1.01
N LYS A 834 -10.72 -38.15 -2.26
CA LYS A 834 -10.12 -39.03 -3.26
C LYS A 834 -8.72 -39.45 -2.73
N LYS A 835 -8.49 -40.77 -2.59
CA LYS A 835 -7.21 -41.34 -2.17
C LYS A 835 -6.11 -41.01 -3.17
#